data_af6b9182e6c89625f8ef93b27efc09b0
#
_entry.id   af6b9182e6c89625f8ef93b27efc09b0
#
_cell.length_a   1.000
_cell.length_b   1.000
_cell.length_c   1.000
_cell.angle_alpha   90.00
_cell.angle_beta   90.00
_cell.angle_gamma   90.00
#
_symmetry.space_group_name_H-M   'P 1'
#
loop_
_entity.id
_entity.type
_entity.pdbx_description
1 polymer ?
#
loop_
_entity_poly.entity_id
_entity_poly.type
_entity_poly.pdbx_seq_one_letter_code
_entity_poly.pdbx_strand_id
1 'polypeptide(L)'
;MSAPWCLQAQEADTLAAASVYSVQVFPVVRAAEEVYLSGAVAAPAQVADVLRRFTGVQVKDYGGVGGLKTVNVRSLGSEHVGVFLDGIQVDNAQNMQVDLGRFSVDGIGRVSMYNGQKTSRLQTAKEYASGASVHLDGERPLLLDKDGGRVRLKGGSFGTFNPSLQWDRDLGPVALRVSAEGVTSSGKYKFPFFDTILVRENGDIKSLRLETALFGSLRWGEWRLRLYGYGSERGFPGPVIRRATGFPFSAERQADRNLFVQGGWNQDWTSRYATAVRFKYADDYIHYDTHPEKNPMALPYDLHYRQRSGYLSLAQSLVLADPWSVDLSTDVQRNALDSDAGQSVTPRRTVFTGALATRLAWNRFRMAAHLVYQGAWDRFLTPNAGGWSRENTYRDAWMPSFSVYYAPFRWLELDGFLKRSYRLPSFNDLYYSQMGNAALVPESAAQAGVDIRFRHAAGSWSWEGRLSPYFNRVADKIVAIPTSSQFRWTMLNIGRVDVTGLDVRMEARFHRQDWTVEAVLRYSFQQALDHSSPGGSTFGNQIPYIPRHSGGIDLVAGWRNWSFSWNTVVTGERWSRTANTPDYRIAPWTVSDASLSRRIDLPASGSRAKKPVLEAGMKVGNVFDRAYQVVQGYPMPGINLMLSVDYSW
;
A
#
# COMPACT_ATOMS: atom_id res chain seq x y z
N MET A 1 -14.63 -40.23 28.36
CA MET A 1 -15.35 -40.10 27.06
C MET A 1 -15.22 -38.65 26.64
N SER A 2 -14.26 -38.37 25.80
CA SER A 2 -13.91 -37.02 25.33
C SER A 2 -14.18 -36.94 23.84
N ALA A 3 -15.23 -36.21 23.48
CA ALA A 3 -15.55 -35.93 22.09
C ALA A 3 -14.53 -34.91 21.49
N PRO A 4 -14.08 -35.11 20.26
CA PRO A 4 -13.20 -34.14 19.61
C PRO A 4 -14.03 -32.96 19.13
N TRP A 5 -13.67 -31.75 19.56
CA TRP A 5 -14.22 -30.51 19.02
C TRP A 5 -13.64 -30.28 17.63
N CYS A 6 -14.43 -30.58 16.61
CA CYS A 6 -14.23 -30.05 15.27
C CYS A 6 -14.45 -28.54 15.31
N LEU A 7 -13.40 -27.76 15.06
CA LEU A 7 -13.53 -26.40 14.52
C LEU A 7 -14.27 -26.52 13.18
N GLN A 8 -15.53 -26.12 13.14
CA GLN A 8 -16.19 -25.78 11.89
C GLN A 8 -15.45 -24.55 11.33
N ALA A 9 -14.44 -24.82 10.49
CA ALA A 9 -14.15 -23.90 9.41
C ALA A 9 -15.49 -23.72 8.68
N GLN A 10 -15.91 -22.46 8.44
CA GLN A 10 -16.96 -22.21 7.46
C GLN A 10 -16.63 -23.06 6.24
N GLU A 11 -17.52 -23.94 5.89
CA GLU A 11 -17.45 -24.73 4.68
C GLU A 11 -17.21 -23.76 3.52
N ALA A 12 -15.97 -23.74 3.02
CA ALA A 12 -15.75 -23.36 1.67
C ALA A 12 -16.51 -24.40 0.86
N ASP A 13 -17.64 -24.01 0.29
CA ASP A 13 -18.39 -24.83 -0.63
C ASP A 13 -17.42 -25.45 -1.61
N THR A 14 -17.28 -26.76 -1.50
CA THR A 14 -16.39 -27.55 -2.33
C THR A 14 -16.83 -27.41 -3.76
N LEU A 15 -16.00 -26.74 -4.55
CA LEU A 15 -16.02 -26.85 -6.00
C LEU A 15 -16.03 -28.35 -6.35
N ALA A 16 -17.02 -28.75 -7.14
CA ALA A 16 -17.14 -30.11 -7.67
C ALA A 16 -15.80 -30.54 -8.26
N ALA A 17 -15.32 -31.65 -7.77
CA ALA A 17 -14.01 -32.22 -7.95
C ALA A 17 -13.46 -32.17 -9.39
N ALA A 18 -12.74 -31.11 -9.71
CA ALA A 18 -11.51 -31.29 -10.44
C ALA A 18 -10.47 -31.66 -9.36
N SER A 19 -10.00 -32.88 -9.36
CA SER A 19 -8.93 -33.34 -8.48
C SER A 19 -7.64 -32.60 -8.83
N VAL A 20 -7.53 -31.37 -8.32
CA VAL A 20 -6.29 -30.62 -8.34
C VAL A 20 -5.43 -31.22 -7.24
N TYR A 21 -4.48 -32.04 -7.61
CA TYR A 21 -3.36 -32.43 -6.75
C TYR A 21 -2.49 -31.19 -6.48
N SER A 22 -3.02 -30.24 -5.72
CA SER A 22 -2.18 -29.14 -5.24
C SER A 22 -1.37 -29.67 -4.07
N VAL A 23 -0.07 -29.77 -4.22
CA VAL A 23 0.82 -29.87 -3.06
C VAL A 23 0.61 -28.59 -2.26
N GLN A 24 -0.03 -28.71 -1.08
CA GLN A 24 -0.17 -27.61 -0.15
C GLN A 24 1.21 -27.24 0.40
N VAL A 25 1.94 -26.44 -0.32
CA VAL A 25 3.17 -25.83 0.21
C VAL A 25 2.75 -24.69 1.11
N PHE A 26 2.72 -24.94 2.41
CA PHE A 26 2.42 -23.90 3.39
C PHE A 26 3.45 -22.78 3.34
N PRO A 27 3.04 -21.50 3.40
CA PRO A 27 3.98 -20.41 3.50
C PRO A 27 4.83 -20.56 4.77
N VAL A 28 6.13 -20.30 4.67
CA VAL A 28 7.05 -20.35 5.81
C VAL A 28 6.76 -19.18 6.75
N VAL A 29 6.52 -17.99 6.21
CA VAL A 29 6.24 -16.77 6.95
C VAL A 29 4.80 -16.34 6.72
N ARG A 30 4.11 -15.94 7.79
CA ARG A 30 2.77 -15.36 7.72
C ARG A 30 2.82 -13.86 7.42
N ALA A 31 1.72 -13.31 6.90
CA ALA A 31 1.56 -11.87 6.82
C ALA A 31 1.69 -11.25 8.21
N ALA A 32 2.38 -10.10 8.29
CA ALA A 32 2.44 -9.33 9.51
C ALA A 32 1.06 -8.73 9.84
N GLU A 33 0.36 -8.21 8.83
CA GLU A 33 -1.00 -7.71 8.94
C GLU A 33 -1.82 -8.26 7.78
N GLU A 34 -3.08 -8.58 8.04
CA GLU A 34 -4.01 -9.07 7.02
C GLU A 34 -5.44 -8.64 7.36
N VAL A 35 -6.15 -8.09 6.36
CA VAL A 35 -7.55 -7.70 6.49
C VAL A 35 -8.32 -8.20 5.27
N TYR A 36 -9.42 -8.90 5.52
CA TYR A 36 -10.39 -9.31 4.53
C TYR A 36 -11.46 -8.24 4.41
N LEU A 37 -11.72 -7.78 3.19
CA LEU A 37 -12.63 -6.67 2.90
C LEU A 37 -14.00 -7.15 2.42
N SER A 38 -14.12 -8.42 2.05
CA SER A 38 -15.39 -9.05 1.67
C SER A 38 -16.33 -9.11 2.88
N GLY A 39 -17.48 -8.45 2.77
CA GLY A 39 -18.50 -8.42 3.83
C GLY A 39 -18.28 -7.41 4.95
N ALA A 40 -17.24 -6.58 4.89
CA ALA A 40 -17.01 -5.53 5.89
C ALA A 40 -17.92 -4.32 5.63
N VAL A 41 -18.88 -4.16 6.51
CA VAL A 41 -19.96 -3.18 6.49
C VAL A 41 -19.47 -1.74 6.62
N ALA A 42 -18.47 -1.51 7.42
CA ALA A 42 -17.84 -0.21 7.63
C ALA A 42 -16.49 -0.12 6.89
N ALA A 43 -16.46 -0.61 5.64
CA ALA A 43 -15.23 -0.62 4.87
C ALA A 43 -14.65 0.79 4.72
N PRO A 44 -13.35 0.96 4.95
CA PRO A 44 -12.65 2.19 4.61
C PRO A 44 -12.88 2.53 3.13
N ALA A 45 -12.84 3.81 2.78
CA ALA A 45 -13.11 4.23 1.41
C ALA A 45 -11.94 3.91 0.47
N GLN A 46 -10.71 3.89 0.99
CA GLN A 46 -9.48 3.75 0.22
C GLN A 46 -8.52 2.76 0.89
N VAL A 47 -7.62 2.17 0.11
CA VAL A 47 -6.55 1.28 0.60
C VAL A 47 -5.67 1.98 1.64
N ALA A 48 -5.40 3.27 1.49
CA ALA A 48 -4.63 4.04 2.46
C ALA A 48 -5.26 4.03 3.87
N ASP A 49 -6.59 4.02 3.97
CA ASP A 49 -7.31 3.99 5.25
C ASP A 49 -7.20 2.62 5.92
N VAL A 50 -7.13 1.53 5.13
CA VAL A 50 -6.83 0.17 5.65
C VAL A 50 -5.42 0.13 6.21
N LEU A 51 -4.44 0.59 5.43
CA LEU A 51 -3.04 0.52 5.81
C LEU A 51 -2.72 1.41 7.02
N ARG A 52 -3.44 2.51 7.24
CA ARG A 52 -3.32 3.35 8.44
C ARG A 52 -3.63 2.58 9.73
N ARG A 53 -4.38 1.48 9.63
CA ARG A 53 -4.71 0.59 10.75
C ARG A 53 -3.71 -0.55 10.94
N PHE A 54 -2.64 -0.63 10.13
CA PHE A 54 -1.60 -1.65 10.27
C PHE A 54 -0.51 -1.18 11.22
N THR A 55 -0.02 -2.09 12.04
CA THR A 55 1.06 -1.82 13.02
C THR A 55 2.38 -1.55 12.30
N GLY A 56 3.16 -0.55 12.74
CA GLY A 56 4.42 -0.19 12.10
C GLY A 56 4.29 0.58 10.79
N VAL A 57 3.05 0.93 10.40
CA VAL A 57 2.74 1.67 9.17
C VAL A 57 2.47 3.13 9.46
N GLN A 58 3.05 3.99 8.65
CA GLN A 58 2.80 5.42 8.64
C GLN A 58 2.29 5.83 7.26
N VAL A 59 1.12 6.43 7.21
CA VAL A 59 0.57 7.01 5.99
C VAL A 59 0.84 8.51 6.03
N LYS A 60 1.65 9.01 5.08
CA LYS A 60 1.77 10.44 4.81
C LYS A 60 0.56 10.86 4.00
N ASP A 61 -0.17 11.85 4.51
CA ASP A 61 -1.38 12.39 3.89
C ASP A 61 -1.22 13.91 3.78
N TYR A 62 -1.32 14.42 2.56
CA TYR A 62 -1.15 15.85 2.26
C TYR A 62 -2.48 16.63 2.31
N GLY A 63 -3.49 16.02 2.90
CA GLY A 63 -4.74 16.66 3.30
C GLY A 63 -5.92 16.40 2.36
N GLY A 64 -7.07 16.17 2.96
CA GLY A 64 -8.37 16.09 2.31
C GLY A 64 -8.60 14.82 1.48
N VAL A 65 -9.70 14.85 0.72
CA VAL A 65 -10.15 13.71 -0.11
C VAL A 65 -9.21 13.49 -1.30
N GLY A 66 -8.71 14.57 -1.91
CA GLY A 66 -7.82 14.56 -3.08
C GLY A 66 -6.32 14.51 -2.77
N GLY A 67 -5.92 14.51 -1.48
CA GLY A 67 -4.50 14.53 -1.09
C GLY A 67 -3.74 13.28 -1.51
N LEU A 68 -2.47 13.47 -1.87
CA LEU A 68 -1.52 12.37 -2.10
C LEU A 68 -1.36 11.55 -0.81
N LYS A 69 -1.40 10.21 -0.93
CA LYS A 69 -1.24 9.29 0.19
C LYS A 69 -0.17 8.26 -0.09
N THR A 70 0.92 8.31 0.65
CA THR A 70 2.02 7.34 0.55
C THR A 70 2.20 6.57 1.85
N VAL A 71 2.73 5.35 1.75
CA VAL A 71 2.94 4.46 2.90
C VAL A 71 4.42 4.29 3.18
N ASN A 72 4.79 4.33 4.45
CA ASN A 72 6.10 3.99 4.97
C ASN A 72 5.95 2.88 6.01
N VAL A 73 6.79 1.86 5.92
CA VAL A 73 6.78 0.70 6.83
C VAL A 73 8.09 0.67 7.60
N ARG A 74 8.01 0.67 8.93
CA ARG A 74 9.17 0.57 9.85
C ARG A 74 10.32 1.52 9.49
N SER A 75 9.98 2.74 9.09
CA SER A 75 10.92 3.84 8.75
C SER A 75 11.89 3.55 7.60
N LEU A 76 11.62 2.57 6.75
CA LEU A 76 12.43 2.28 5.55
C LEU A 76 12.32 3.38 4.48
N GLY A 77 11.19 4.06 4.42
CA GLY A 77 10.81 4.98 3.33
C GLY A 77 9.77 4.35 2.41
N SER A 78 8.95 5.18 1.77
CA SER A 78 7.89 4.71 0.85
C SER A 78 8.46 3.99 -0.36
N GLU A 79 9.66 4.34 -0.76
CA GLU A 79 10.36 3.83 -1.95
C GLU A 79 10.88 2.40 -1.76
N HIS A 80 11.02 1.93 -0.52
CA HIS A 80 11.37 0.55 -0.18
C HIS A 80 10.16 -0.37 -0.04
N VAL A 81 8.94 0.18 -0.12
CA VAL A 81 7.70 -0.59 0.03
C VAL A 81 7.15 -0.99 -1.34
N GLY A 82 7.18 -2.27 -1.65
CA GLY A 82 6.53 -2.81 -2.84
C GLY A 82 5.01 -2.89 -2.64
N VAL A 83 4.23 -2.30 -3.54
CA VAL A 83 2.76 -2.46 -3.58
C VAL A 83 2.43 -3.38 -4.75
N PHE A 84 1.73 -4.48 -4.49
CA PHE A 84 1.40 -5.50 -5.48
C PHE A 84 -0.11 -5.62 -5.63
N LEU A 85 -0.61 -5.48 -6.84
CA LEU A 85 -2.00 -5.78 -7.19
C LEU A 85 -2.02 -7.12 -7.91
N ASP A 86 -2.67 -8.13 -7.29
CA ASP A 86 -2.70 -9.50 -7.80
C ASP A 86 -1.31 -10.10 -8.08
N GLY A 87 -0.30 -9.79 -7.24
CA GLY A 87 1.07 -10.27 -7.37
C GLY A 87 1.91 -9.56 -8.44
N ILE A 88 1.41 -8.48 -9.06
CA ILE A 88 2.15 -7.65 -10.01
C ILE A 88 2.36 -6.27 -9.39
N GLN A 89 3.61 -5.80 -9.37
CA GLN A 89 3.94 -4.53 -8.74
C GLN A 89 3.24 -3.36 -9.44
N VAL A 90 2.62 -2.51 -8.62
CA VAL A 90 2.23 -1.16 -9.01
C VAL A 90 3.40 -0.25 -8.68
N ASP A 91 4.05 0.26 -9.69
CA ASP A 91 5.24 1.09 -9.53
C ASP A 91 5.14 2.38 -10.35
N ASN A 92 5.98 3.33 -9.98
CA ASN A 92 6.16 4.59 -10.68
C ASN A 92 7.67 4.86 -10.76
N ALA A 93 8.28 4.69 -11.93
CA ALA A 93 9.71 4.90 -12.11
C ALA A 93 10.11 6.39 -12.04
N GLN A 94 9.15 7.30 -12.21
CA GLN A 94 9.40 8.74 -12.13
C GLN A 94 9.81 9.16 -10.72
N ASN A 95 9.07 8.75 -9.68
CA ASN A 95 9.30 9.14 -8.29
C ASN A 95 9.39 7.98 -7.28
N MET A 96 9.22 6.72 -7.73
CA MET A 96 9.23 5.50 -6.90
C MET A 96 8.16 5.48 -5.80
N GLN A 97 7.15 6.32 -5.87
CA GLN A 97 6.07 6.40 -4.90
C GLN A 97 4.73 5.99 -5.52
N VAL A 98 3.96 5.23 -4.78
CA VAL A 98 2.60 4.82 -5.18
C VAL A 98 1.59 5.66 -4.41
N ASP A 99 0.76 6.42 -5.14
CA ASP A 99 -0.40 7.10 -4.56
C ASP A 99 -1.51 6.10 -4.24
N LEU A 100 -1.62 5.73 -2.98
CA LEU A 100 -2.63 4.78 -2.51
C LEU A 100 -4.06 5.36 -2.50
N GLY A 101 -4.21 6.67 -2.65
CA GLY A 101 -5.51 7.32 -2.83
C GLY A 101 -6.20 6.96 -4.15
N ARG A 102 -5.45 6.44 -5.13
CA ARG A 102 -5.99 5.96 -6.42
C ARG A 102 -6.67 4.59 -6.34
N PHE A 103 -6.37 3.80 -5.29
CA PHE A 103 -6.90 2.46 -5.13
C PHE A 103 -8.07 2.45 -4.15
N SER A 104 -9.25 2.12 -4.66
CA SER A 104 -10.41 1.84 -3.81
C SER A 104 -10.29 0.46 -3.20
N VAL A 105 -11.01 0.26 -2.13
CA VAL A 105 -11.24 -1.06 -1.54
C VAL A 105 -12.29 -1.87 -2.32
N ASP A 106 -13.07 -1.23 -3.20
CA ASP A 106 -14.05 -1.94 -4.03
C ASP A 106 -13.32 -2.86 -5.01
N GLY A 107 -13.70 -4.13 -5.04
CA GLY A 107 -13.04 -5.15 -5.86
C GLY A 107 -11.75 -5.73 -5.27
N ILE A 108 -11.30 -5.27 -4.09
CA ILE A 108 -10.20 -5.88 -3.33
C ILE A 108 -10.82 -6.76 -2.24
N GLY A 109 -10.50 -8.04 -2.27
CA GLY A 109 -10.97 -9.00 -1.26
C GLY A 109 -10.08 -9.05 -0.02
N ARG A 110 -8.77 -8.78 -0.19
CA ARG A 110 -7.79 -8.89 0.89
C ARG A 110 -6.66 -7.87 0.72
N VAL A 111 -6.28 -7.25 1.83
CA VAL A 111 -5.05 -6.45 1.95
C VAL A 111 -4.14 -7.14 2.95
N SER A 112 -2.92 -7.48 2.54
CA SER A 112 -1.92 -8.09 3.43
C SER A 112 -0.59 -7.38 3.34
N MET A 113 0.16 -7.37 4.45
CA MET A 113 1.48 -6.75 4.55
C MET A 113 2.49 -7.71 5.12
N TYR A 114 3.70 -7.70 4.56
CA TYR A 114 4.84 -8.46 5.01
C TYR A 114 6.00 -7.50 5.34
N ASN A 115 6.46 -7.53 6.58
CA ASN A 115 7.60 -6.74 7.05
C ASN A 115 8.95 -7.37 6.66
N GLY A 116 8.97 -8.70 6.59
CA GLY A 116 10.09 -9.51 6.08
C GLY A 116 9.83 -9.94 4.63
N GLN A 117 9.94 -11.23 4.39
CA GLN A 117 9.74 -11.81 3.07
C GLN A 117 8.48 -12.68 3.05
N LYS A 118 7.58 -12.40 2.11
CA LYS A 118 6.55 -13.36 1.73
C LYS A 118 7.24 -14.61 1.18
N THR A 119 6.78 -15.78 1.55
CA THR A 119 7.40 -17.08 1.19
C THR A 119 6.42 -18.02 0.50
N SER A 120 5.45 -17.47 -0.23
CA SER A 120 4.52 -18.27 -1.02
C SER A 120 5.19 -18.83 -2.28
N ARG A 121 4.60 -19.88 -2.85
CA ARG A 121 5.00 -20.49 -4.11
C ARG A 121 4.73 -19.55 -5.29
N LEU A 122 5.53 -19.61 -6.35
CA LEU A 122 5.32 -18.90 -7.62
C LEU A 122 5.27 -17.37 -7.48
N GLN A 123 6.06 -16.81 -6.58
CA GLN A 123 6.22 -15.36 -6.47
C GLN A 123 7.04 -14.81 -7.62
N THR A 124 6.81 -13.54 -7.97
CA THR A 124 7.67 -12.81 -8.91
C THR A 124 9.02 -12.49 -8.27
N ALA A 125 10.05 -12.30 -9.06
CA ALA A 125 11.38 -11.93 -8.54
C ALA A 125 11.33 -10.56 -7.83
N LYS A 126 10.47 -9.66 -8.26
CA LYS A 126 10.23 -8.37 -7.61
C LYS A 126 9.59 -8.47 -6.22
N GLU A 127 8.72 -9.45 -5.99
CA GLU A 127 8.19 -9.70 -4.64
C GLU A 127 9.30 -10.08 -3.67
N TYR A 128 10.31 -10.85 -4.14
CA TYR A 128 11.50 -11.18 -3.35
C TYR A 128 12.42 -9.99 -3.09
N ALA A 129 12.50 -9.03 -4.02
CA ALA A 129 13.40 -7.87 -3.94
C ALA A 129 12.92 -6.76 -3.02
N SER A 130 11.61 -6.67 -2.71
CA SER A 130 11.03 -5.55 -1.94
C SER A 130 11.44 -5.55 -0.47
N GLY A 131 11.69 -4.38 0.13
CA GLY A 131 12.04 -4.22 1.55
C GLY A 131 10.89 -4.64 2.49
N ALA A 132 9.74 -4.04 2.31
CA ALA A 132 8.46 -4.49 2.83
C ALA A 132 7.48 -4.61 1.65
N SER A 133 6.42 -5.40 1.79
CA SER A 133 5.45 -5.57 0.70
C SER A 133 4.01 -5.49 1.18
N VAL A 134 3.20 -4.76 0.41
CA VAL A 134 1.75 -4.67 0.56
C VAL A 134 1.12 -5.38 -0.64
N HIS A 135 0.23 -6.31 -0.37
CA HIS A 135 -0.48 -7.07 -1.39
C HIS A 135 -1.96 -6.72 -1.37
N LEU A 136 -2.45 -6.34 -2.52
CA LEU A 136 -3.84 -6.04 -2.81
C LEU A 136 -4.36 -7.20 -3.67
N ASP A 137 -5.02 -8.16 -3.05
CA ASP A 137 -5.56 -9.29 -3.76
C ASP A 137 -7.00 -8.98 -4.17
N GLY A 138 -7.26 -8.95 -5.48
CA GLY A 138 -8.60 -8.75 -6.02
C GLY A 138 -9.54 -9.85 -5.55
N GLU A 139 -10.76 -9.45 -5.23
CA GLU A 139 -11.82 -10.40 -4.94
C GLU A 139 -12.10 -11.21 -6.21
N ARG A 140 -12.01 -12.53 -6.10
CA ARG A 140 -12.40 -13.42 -7.19
C ARG A 140 -13.92 -13.56 -7.16
N PRO A 141 -14.64 -13.29 -8.26
CA PRO A 141 -16.03 -13.73 -8.35
C PRO A 141 -16.03 -15.22 -8.09
N LEU A 142 -16.84 -15.66 -7.15
CA LEU A 142 -17.02 -17.10 -6.95
C LEU A 142 -17.58 -17.64 -8.27
N LEU A 143 -16.87 -18.57 -8.91
CA LEU A 143 -17.27 -19.28 -10.11
C LEU A 143 -18.54 -20.16 -9.87
N LEU A 144 -19.28 -19.86 -8.82
CA LEU A 144 -20.40 -20.64 -8.32
C LEU A 144 -21.71 -19.90 -8.57
N ASP A 145 -22.27 -20.16 -9.72
CA ASP A 145 -23.72 -20.24 -9.95
C ASP A 145 -24.53 -18.95 -10.14
N LYS A 146 -24.05 -17.70 -10.00
CA LYS A 146 -25.00 -16.59 -10.12
C LYS A 146 -24.35 -15.26 -10.50
N ASP A 147 -24.96 -14.60 -11.46
CA ASP A 147 -24.78 -13.18 -11.71
C ASP A 147 -25.06 -12.40 -10.42
N GLY A 148 -24.27 -11.37 -10.17
CA GLY A 148 -24.42 -10.52 -9.00
C GLY A 148 -23.96 -9.10 -9.28
N GLY A 149 -24.33 -8.19 -8.42
CA GLY A 149 -23.88 -6.83 -8.56
C GLY A 149 -23.99 -6.06 -7.26
N ARG A 150 -23.39 -4.89 -7.26
CA ARG A 150 -23.42 -3.96 -6.15
C ARG A 150 -23.47 -2.54 -6.67
N VAL A 151 -24.38 -1.74 -6.14
CA VAL A 151 -24.40 -0.29 -6.32
C VAL A 151 -24.20 0.35 -4.96
N ARG A 152 -23.22 1.23 -4.86
CA ARG A 152 -22.95 1.97 -3.63
C ARG A 152 -22.95 3.47 -3.91
N LEU A 153 -23.65 4.22 -3.07
CA LEU A 153 -23.66 5.67 -3.06
C LEU A 153 -23.15 6.16 -1.73
N LYS A 154 -22.13 7.04 -1.75
CA LYS A 154 -21.65 7.73 -0.56
C LYS A 154 -21.76 9.23 -0.79
N GLY A 155 -22.18 9.96 0.24
CA GLY A 155 -22.27 11.42 0.18
C GLY A 155 -22.05 12.02 1.56
N GLY A 156 -21.43 13.19 1.62
CA GLY A 156 -21.17 13.79 2.92
C GLY A 156 -20.43 15.12 2.90
N SER A 157 -19.71 15.38 3.97
CA SER A 157 -18.97 16.63 4.19
C SER A 157 -18.03 16.96 3.03
N PHE A 158 -17.70 18.23 2.90
CA PHE A 158 -16.81 18.79 1.87
C PHE A 158 -17.37 18.67 0.44
N GLY A 159 -18.70 18.55 0.29
CA GLY A 159 -19.36 18.32 -0.98
C GLY A 159 -18.92 17.00 -1.64
N THR A 160 -18.60 16.01 -0.82
CA THR A 160 -18.14 14.70 -1.32
C THR A 160 -19.31 13.87 -1.81
N PHE A 161 -19.20 13.35 -3.03
CA PHE A 161 -20.12 12.37 -3.62
C PHE A 161 -19.29 11.28 -4.31
N ASN A 162 -19.56 10.02 -3.96
CA ASN A 162 -18.80 8.87 -4.44
C ASN A 162 -19.75 7.72 -4.83
N PRO A 163 -20.25 7.70 -6.06
CA PRO A 163 -20.99 6.57 -6.61
C PRO A 163 -20.03 5.46 -7.04
N SER A 164 -20.42 4.21 -6.81
CA SER A 164 -19.75 3.05 -7.40
C SER A 164 -20.73 1.97 -7.82
N LEU A 165 -20.36 1.26 -8.90
CA LEU A 165 -21.06 0.13 -9.47
C LEU A 165 -20.08 -1.03 -9.64
N GLN A 166 -20.47 -2.22 -9.23
CA GLN A 166 -19.79 -3.47 -9.54
C GLN A 166 -20.81 -4.45 -10.11
N TRP A 167 -20.43 -5.15 -11.16
CA TRP A 167 -21.24 -6.17 -11.78
C TRP A 167 -20.41 -7.40 -12.07
N ASP A 168 -20.86 -8.54 -11.57
CA ASP A 168 -20.23 -9.84 -11.69
C ASP A 168 -21.12 -10.74 -12.54
N ARG A 169 -20.54 -11.40 -13.53
CA ARG A 169 -21.23 -12.34 -14.39
C ARG A 169 -20.44 -13.62 -14.59
N ASP A 170 -21.12 -14.74 -14.42
CA ASP A 170 -20.63 -16.05 -14.80
C ASP A 170 -20.94 -16.32 -16.28
N LEU A 171 -19.89 -16.54 -17.07
CA LEU A 171 -19.97 -16.90 -18.49
C LEU A 171 -19.60 -18.38 -18.72
N GLY A 172 -19.68 -19.21 -17.66
CA GLY A 172 -19.30 -20.60 -17.66
C GLY A 172 -17.81 -20.81 -17.39
N PRO A 173 -16.94 -20.93 -18.42
CA PRO A 173 -15.49 -21.12 -18.18
C PRO A 173 -14.77 -19.84 -17.77
N VAL A 174 -15.45 -18.69 -17.82
CA VAL A 174 -14.92 -17.36 -17.52
C VAL A 174 -15.86 -16.61 -16.59
N ALA A 175 -15.34 -16.04 -15.53
CA ALA A 175 -16.05 -15.05 -14.72
C ALA A 175 -15.61 -13.64 -15.10
N LEU A 176 -16.57 -12.76 -15.32
CA LEU A 176 -16.36 -11.35 -15.65
C LEU A 176 -16.75 -10.49 -14.45
N ARG A 177 -15.90 -9.54 -14.09
CA ARG A 177 -16.22 -8.43 -13.20
C ARG A 177 -16.00 -7.11 -13.92
N VAL A 178 -16.98 -6.22 -13.85
CA VAL A 178 -16.87 -4.84 -14.30
C VAL A 178 -17.16 -3.94 -13.11
N SER A 179 -16.33 -2.94 -12.90
CA SER A 179 -16.55 -1.94 -11.85
C SER A 179 -16.28 -0.52 -12.35
N ALA A 180 -17.08 0.42 -11.86
CA ALA A 180 -16.93 1.84 -12.11
C ALA A 180 -17.08 2.59 -10.78
N GLU A 181 -16.23 3.57 -10.54
CA GLU A 181 -16.33 4.44 -9.35
C GLU A 181 -15.96 5.86 -9.72
N GLY A 182 -16.81 6.80 -9.30
CA GLY A 182 -16.57 8.22 -9.41
C GLY A 182 -16.35 8.85 -8.03
N VAL A 183 -15.52 9.86 -7.94
CA VAL A 183 -15.38 10.71 -6.75
C VAL A 183 -15.42 12.15 -7.18
N THR A 184 -16.26 12.95 -6.51
CA THR A 184 -16.20 14.40 -6.58
C THR A 184 -16.22 14.96 -5.17
N SER A 185 -15.42 15.99 -4.92
CA SER A 185 -15.38 16.70 -3.66
C SER A 185 -14.87 18.12 -3.88
N SER A 186 -15.44 19.10 -3.19
CA SER A 186 -14.89 20.46 -3.16
C SER A 186 -13.62 20.54 -2.31
N GLY A 187 -13.40 19.58 -1.42
CA GLY A 187 -12.26 19.53 -0.51
C GLY A 187 -12.14 20.71 0.45
N LYS A 188 -13.20 21.56 0.56
CA LYS A 188 -13.20 22.76 1.40
C LYS A 188 -13.57 22.42 2.83
N TYR A 189 -12.71 22.77 3.78
CA TYR A 189 -12.97 22.64 5.21
C TYR A 189 -12.30 23.74 6.02
N LYS A 190 -12.88 24.04 7.18
CA LYS A 190 -12.37 25.01 8.15
C LYS A 190 -11.24 24.40 8.96
N PHE A 191 -10.23 25.20 9.28
CA PHE A 191 -9.16 24.81 10.19
C PHE A 191 -8.66 26.04 10.99
N PRO A 192 -8.22 25.86 12.24
CA PRO A 192 -7.64 26.93 13.04
C PRO A 192 -6.22 27.25 12.52
N PHE A 193 -5.91 28.54 12.45
CA PHE A 193 -4.60 29.05 12.10
C PHE A 193 -4.30 30.28 12.95
N PHE A 194 -3.44 30.12 13.97
CA PHE A 194 -3.23 31.10 15.03
C PHE A 194 -4.58 31.52 15.66
N ASP A 195 -4.88 32.81 15.71
CA ASP A 195 -6.07 33.38 16.32
C ASP A 195 -7.28 33.47 15.36
N THR A 196 -7.22 32.83 14.21
CA THR A 196 -8.26 32.89 13.18
C THR A 196 -8.64 31.51 12.67
N ILE A 197 -9.80 31.41 12.03
CA ILE A 197 -10.27 30.23 11.32
C ILE A 197 -10.18 30.50 9.83
N LEU A 198 -9.41 29.69 9.13
CA LEU A 198 -9.28 29.72 7.67
C LEU A 198 -10.06 28.60 7.02
N VAL A 199 -10.35 28.75 5.74
CA VAL A 199 -10.91 27.71 4.89
C VAL A 199 -9.81 27.15 4.01
N ARG A 200 -9.68 25.82 3.97
CA ARG A 200 -8.81 25.13 3.02
C ARG A 200 -9.40 25.27 1.62
N GLU A 201 -8.69 25.94 0.75
CA GLU A 201 -9.02 26.11 -0.66
C GLU A 201 -8.17 25.18 -1.53
N ASN A 202 -8.56 25.00 -2.81
CA ASN A 202 -7.82 24.21 -3.80
C ASN A 202 -7.52 22.78 -3.36
N GLY A 203 -8.46 22.16 -2.61
CA GLY A 203 -8.39 20.74 -2.19
C GLY A 203 -9.40 19.85 -2.91
N ASP A 204 -9.99 20.37 -3.98
CA ASP A 204 -11.02 19.69 -4.78
C ASP A 204 -10.44 18.50 -5.56
N ILE A 205 -11.31 17.55 -5.84
CA ILE A 205 -11.01 16.40 -6.70
C ILE A 205 -12.23 16.02 -7.51
N LYS A 206 -11.99 15.63 -8.77
CA LYS A 206 -12.90 14.86 -9.61
C LYS A 206 -12.13 13.67 -10.16
N SER A 207 -12.65 12.48 -9.99
CA SER A 207 -12.01 11.28 -10.54
C SER A 207 -13.02 10.26 -11.02
N LEU A 208 -12.59 9.46 -12.01
CA LEU A 208 -13.31 8.29 -12.51
C LEU A 208 -12.35 7.12 -12.61
N ARG A 209 -12.77 5.97 -12.11
CA ARG A 209 -12.07 4.70 -12.25
C ARG A 209 -12.98 3.70 -12.93
N LEU A 210 -12.44 3.01 -13.91
CA LEU A 210 -13.08 1.90 -14.62
C LEU A 210 -12.17 0.68 -14.54
N GLU A 211 -12.74 -0.45 -14.24
CA GLU A 211 -11.99 -1.70 -14.14
C GLU A 211 -12.80 -2.85 -14.72
N THR A 212 -12.11 -3.70 -15.48
CA THR A 212 -12.66 -4.96 -15.96
C THR A 212 -11.70 -6.08 -15.60
N ALA A 213 -12.18 -7.10 -14.93
CA ALA A 213 -11.40 -8.27 -14.57
C ALA A 213 -12.07 -9.53 -15.11
N LEU A 214 -11.26 -10.38 -15.74
CA LEU A 214 -11.64 -11.69 -16.26
C LEU A 214 -10.86 -12.75 -15.49
N PHE A 215 -11.54 -13.79 -15.10
CA PHE A 215 -10.97 -14.95 -14.43
C PHE A 215 -11.44 -16.21 -15.16
N GLY A 216 -10.54 -17.14 -15.37
CA GLY A 216 -10.90 -18.38 -15.99
C GLY A 216 -10.04 -19.54 -15.53
N SER A 217 -10.62 -20.74 -15.59
CA SER A 217 -9.93 -22.00 -15.43
C SER A 217 -10.03 -22.76 -16.74
N LEU A 218 -8.88 -23.10 -17.30
CA LEU A 218 -8.75 -23.88 -18.50
C LEU A 218 -8.09 -25.21 -18.16
N ARG A 219 -8.15 -26.18 -19.09
CA ARG A 219 -7.42 -27.46 -18.98
C ARG A 219 -5.94 -27.28 -18.60
N TRP A 220 -5.34 -26.15 -19.01
CA TRP A 220 -3.92 -25.79 -18.77
C TRP A 220 -3.71 -24.74 -17.67
N GLY A 221 -4.61 -24.67 -16.69
CA GLY A 221 -4.44 -23.84 -15.50
C GLY A 221 -5.41 -22.67 -15.38
N GLU A 222 -5.18 -21.91 -14.33
CA GLU A 222 -5.96 -20.72 -14.01
C GLU A 222 -5.32 -19.48 -14.62
N TRP A 223 -6.13 -18.59 -15.16
CA TRP A 223 -5.69 -17.32 -15.69
C TRP A 223 -6.57 -16.17 -15.21
N ARG A 224 -6.00 -15.00 -15.23
CA ARG A 224 -6.71 -13.74 -14.97
C ARG A 224 -6.18 -12.64 -15.88
N LEU A 225 -7.06 -11.73 -16.22
CA LEU A 225 -6.75 -10.52 -16.99
C LEU A 225 -7.47 -9.35 -16.34
N ARG A 226 -6.78 -8.22 -16.15
CA ARG A 226 -7.35 -6.99 -15.60
C ARG A 226 -7.02 -5.83 -16.53
N LEU A 227 -8.06 -5.08 -16.90
CA LEU A 227 -7.97 -3.78 -17.53
C LEU A 227 -8.33 -2.73 -16.49
N TYR A 228 -7.54 -1.70 -16.38
CA TYR A 228 -7.72 -0.62 -15.42
C TYR A 228 -7.54 0.73 -16.09
N GLY A 229 -8.48 1.63 -15.86
CA GLY A 229 -8.44 3.02 -16.28
C GLY A 229 -8.78 3.93 -15.11
N TYR A 230 -7.97 4.94 -14.90
CA TYR A 230 -8.18 5.99 -13.91
C TYR A 230 -7.88 7.35 -14.49
N GLY A 231 -8.78 8.31 -14.27
CA GLY A 231 -8.57 9.70 -14.58
C GLY A 231 -8.94 10.57 -13.40
N SER A 232 -8.16 11.61 -13.12
CA SER A 232 -8.49 12.58 -12.09
C SER A 232 -8.00 13.98 -12.43
N GLU A 233 -8.72 14.98 -11.92
CA GLU A 233 -8.29 16.37 -11.80
C GLU A 233 -8.41 16.78 -10.36
N ARG A 234 -7.35 17.35 -9.79
CA ARG A 234 -7.29 17.73 -8.37
C ARG A 234 -6.45 18.97 -8.14
N GLY A 235 -6.82 19.73 -7.12
CA GLY A 235 -6.01 20.82 -6.63
C GLY A 235 -4.98 20.34 -5.61
N PHE A 236 -3.84 21.05 -5.56
CA PHE A 236 -2.84 20.90 -4.52
C PHE A 236 -2.81 22.17 -3.69
N PRO A 237 -3.44 22.14 -2.50
CA PRO A 237 -3.54 23.36 -1.69
C PRO A 237 -2.21 23.80 -1.06
N GLY A 238 -1.13 23.03 -1.19
CA GLY A 238 0.18 23.37 -0.65
C GLY A 238 0.21 23.53 0.88
N PRO A 239 1.37 23.87 1.47
CA PRO A 239 1.48 24.15 2.88
C PRO A 239 0.92 25.54 3.24
N VAL A 240 0.20 25.64 4.34
CA VAL A 240 -0.23 26.93 4.90
C VAL A 240 0.92 27.54 5.69
N ILE A 241 1.45 28.67 5.20
CA ILE A 241 2.60 29.36 5.78
C ILE A 241 2.19 30.82 6.05
N ARG A 242 2.51 31.34 7.25
CA ARG A 242 2.34 32.76 7.55
C ARG A 242 3.36 33.57 6.73
N ARG A 243 2.88 34.51 5.90
CA ARG A 243 3.69 35.49 5.18
C ARG A 243 3.30 36.90 5.55
N ALA A 244 4.23 37.84 5.42
CA ALA A 244 4.00 39.24 5.77
C ALA A 244 2.92 39.94 4.90
N THR A 245 2.64 39.42 3.70
CA THR A 245 1.73 40.02 2.71
C THR A 245 0.43 39.26 2.48
N GLY A 246 0.03 38.40 3.41
CA GLY A 246 -1.19 37.58 3.30
C GLY A 246 -0.89 36.08 3.18
N PHE A 247 -1.96 35.27 3.10
CA PHE A 247 -1.84 33.82 2.99
C PHE A 247 -1.73 33.43 1.52
N PRO A 248 -0.64 32.78 1.08
CA PRO A 248 -0.59 32.27 -0.27
C PRO A 248 -1.52 31.05 -0.37
N PHE A 249 -2.60 31.17 -1.12
CA PHE A 249 -3.31 30.00 -1.59
C PHE A 249 -2.49 29.39 -2.71
N SER A 250 -2.10 28.13 -2.56
CA SER A 250 -1.53 27.38 -3.66
C SER A 250 -2.62 27.19 -4.72
N ALA A 251 -2.27 27.50 -5.95
CA ALA A 251 -3.15 27.32 -7.11
C ALA A 251 -2.66 26.20 -8.02
N GLU A 252 -1.83 25.31 -7.49
CA GLU A 252 -1.28 24.18 -8.22
C GLU A 252 -2.36 23.15 -8.46
N ARG A 253 -2.37 22.59 -9.66
CA ARG A 253 -3.33 21.55 -10.06
C ARG A 253 -2.61 20.38 -10.70
N GLN A 254 -3.24 19.22 -10.63
CA GLN A 254 -2.74 18.03 -11.30
C GLN A 254 -3.89 17.28 -11.96
N ALA A 255 -3.68 16.90 -13.21
CA ALA A 255 -4.50 15.91 -13.89
C ALA A 255 -3.70 14.62 -14.07
N ASP A 256 -4.33 13.49 -13.75
CA ASP A 256 -3.76 12.15 -13.90
C ASP A 256 -4.59 11.34 -14.90
N ARG A 257 -3.92 10.55 -15.75
CA ARG A 257 -4.52 9.47 -16.55
C ARG A 257 -3.64 8.25 -16.45
N ASN A 258 -4.18 7.18 -15.90
CA ASN A 258 -3.47 5.92 -15.73
C ASN A 258 -4.25 4.82 -16.44
N LEU A 259 -3.61 4.15 -17.38
CA LEU A 259 -4.18 3.01 -18.10
C LEU A 259 -3.22 1.84 -17.96
N PHE A 260 -3.72 0.69 -17.54
CA PHE A 260 -2.91 -0.52 -17.63
C PHE A 260 -3.73 -1.76 -17.96
N VAL A 261 -3.06 -2.70 -18.59
CA VAL A 261 -3.49 -4.08 -18.75
C VAL A 261 -2.48 -4.97 -18.01
N GLN A 262 -2.97 -5.86 -17.18
CA GLN A 262 -2.13 -6.85 -16.51
C GLN A 262 -2.80 -8.22 -16.50
N GLY A 263 -2.01 -9.27 -16.51
CA GLY A 263 -2.53 -10.62 -16.48
C GLY A 263 -1.59 -11.59 -15.80
N GLY A 264 -2.15 -12.72 -15.45
CA GLY A 264 -1.43 -13.84 -14.86
C GLY A 264 -2.01 -15.17 -15.28
N TRP A 265 -1.12 -16.14 -15.41
CA TRP A 265 -1.46 -17.52 -15.67
C TRP A 265 -0.65 -18.41 -14.73
N ASN A 266 -1.31 -19.42 -14.13
CA ASN A 266 -0.70 -20.42 -13.26
C ASN A 266 -1.06 -21.79 -13.77
N GLN A 267 -0.08 -22.69 -13.81
CA GLN A 267 -0.25 -24.08 -14.19
C GLN A 267 0.51 -25.00 -13.26
N ASP A 268 -0.17 -25.98 -12.69
CA ASP A 268 0.42 -27.15 -12.08
C ASP A 268 0.55 -28.24 -13.14
N TRP A 269 1.78 -28.51 -13.62
CA TRP A 269 2.05 -29.53 -14.63
C TRP A 269 2.04 -30.92 -14.06
N THR A 270 2.54 -31.02 -12.83
CA THR A 270 2.55 -32.23 -12.02
C THR A 270 2.30 -31.86 -10.55
N SER A 271 2.15 -32.83 -9.68
CA SER A 271 2.13 -32.61 -8.24
C SER A 271 3.41 -31.94 -7.69
N ARG A 272 4.52 -31.99 -8.45
CA ARG A 272 5.81 -31.47 -8.02
C ARG A 272 6.29 -30.25 -8.80
N TYR A 273 5.74 -29.96 -9.98
CA TYR A 273 6.22 -28.89 -10.83
C TYR A 273 5.10 -27.97 -11.27
N ALA A 274 5.31 -26.67 -11.10
CA ALA A 274 4.37 -25.63 -11.49
C ALA A 274 5.06 -24.39 -12.06
N THR A 275 4.34 -23.67 -12.89
CA THR A 275 4.79 -22.44 -13.54
C THR A 275 3.77 -21.33 -13.36
N ALA A 276 4.24 -20.10 -13.21
CA ALA A 276 3.41 -18.91 -13.29
C ALA A 276 4.02 -17.89 -14.24
N VAL A 277 3.17 -17.25 -15.04
CA VAL A 277 3.53 -16.13 -15.90
C VAL A 277 2.73 -14.92 -15.46
N ARG A 278 3.37 -13.75 -15.39
CA ARG A 278 2.74 -12.45 -15.12
C ARG A 278 3.19 -11.46 -16.17
N PHE A 279 2.27 -10.60 -16.60
CA PHE A 279 2.61 -9.50 -17.50
C PHE A 279 1.82 -8.25 -17.14
N LYS A 280 2.38 -7.10 -17.49
CA LYS A 280 1.73 -5.79 -17.38
C LYS A 280 2.25 -4.85 -18.46
N TYR A 281 1.36 -4.05 -18.99
CA TYR A 281 1.68 -2.85 -19.74
C TYR A 281 0.91 -1.68 -19.16
N ALA A 282 1.58 -0.56 -18.91
CA ALA A 282 0.96 0.65 -18.36
C ALA A 282 1.40 1.90 -19.14
N ASP A 283 0.47 2.84 -19.29
CA ASP A 283 0.67 4.18 -19.83
C ASP A 283 0.08 5.18 -18.84
N ASP A 284 0.97 5.91 -18.16
CA ASP A 284 0.65 6.87 -17.12
C ASP A 284 0.98 8.28 -17.62
N TYR A 285 0.02 9.19 -17.50
CA TYR A 285 0.18 10.58 -17.86
C TYR A 285 -0.15 11.46 -16.67
N ILE A 286 0.69 12.48 -16.45
CA ILE A 286 0.52 13.50 -15.43
C ILE A 286 0.69 14.86 -16.10
N HIS A 287 -0.27 15.73 -15.89
CA HIS A 287 -0.18 17.15 -16.20
C HIS A 287 -0.20 17.92 -14.89
N TYR A 288 0.82 18.70 -14.64
CA TYR A 288 0.98 19.54 -13.45
C TYR A 288 1.11 20.99 -13.88
N ASP A 289 0.19 21.83 -13.41
CA ASP A 289 0.16 23.24 -13.75
C ASP A 289 0.04 24.14 -12.52
N THR A 290 0.53 25.37 -12.63
CA THR A 290 0.35 26.43 -11.64
C THR A 290 -0.32 27.63 -12.30
N HIS A 291 -1.26 28.26 -11.58
CA HIS A 291 -1.91 29.48 -12.04
C HIS A 291 -1.25 30.71 -11.38
N PRO A 292 -0.32 31.42 -12.08
CA PRO A 292 0.40 32.57 -11.53
C PRO A 292 -0.53 33.70 -11.09
N GLU A 293 -1.67 33.85 -11.76
CA GLU A 293 -2.70 34.85 -11.41
C GLU A 293 -3.24 34.69 -9.99
N LYS A 294 -3.33 33.43 -9.52
CA LYS A 294 -3.80 33.08 -8.16
C LYS A 294 -2.67 32.98 -7.15
N ASN A 295 -1.44 32.83 -7.61
CA ASN A 295 -0.25 32.76 -6.78
C ASN A 295 0.93 33.49 -7.45
N PRO A 296 0.97 34.84 -7.38
CA PRO A 296 1.98 35.64 -8.06
C PRO A 296 3.44 35.36 -7.67
N MET A 297 3.62 34.62 -6.55
CA MET A 297 4.94 34.23 -6.05
C MET A 297 5.37 32.84 -6.52
N ALA A 298 4.49 32.06 -7.15
CA ALA A 298 4.83 30.78 -7.74
C ALA A 298 5.46 30.97 -9.12
N LEU A 299 6.47 30.18 -9.40
CA LEU A 299 6.98 30.05 -10.78
C LEU A 299 5.86 29.41 -11.62
N PRO A 300 5.59 29.94 -12.82
CA PRO A 300 4.63 29.30 -13.73
C PRO A 300 5.20 27.97 -14.19
N TYR A 301 4.49 26.90 -13.87
CA TYR A 301 4.77 25.57 -14.39
C TYR A 301 3.59 25.10 -15.23
N ASP A 302 3.89 24.50 -16.36
CA ASP A 302 2.97 23.76 -17.21
C ASP A 302 3.75 22.54 -17.71
N LEU A 303 3.65 21.44 -16.96
CA LEU A 303 4.55 20.30 -17.08
C LEU A 303 3.76 19.02 -17.39
N HIS A 304 4.19 18.35 -18.44
CA HIS A 304 3.61 17.09 -18.87
C HIS A 304 4.62 15.95 -18.71
N TYR A 305 4.18 14.89 -18.09
CA TYR A 305 4.96 13.67 -17.91
C TYR A 305 4.17 12.49 -18.47
N ARG A 306 4.79 11.69 -19.30
CA ARG A 306 4.22 10.43 -19.78
C ARG A 306 5.19 9.29 -19.49
N GLN A 307 4.78 8.36 -18.65
CA GLN A 307 5.53 7.16 -18.34
C GLN A 307 4.88 5.96 -19.01
N ARG A 308 5.67 5.16 -19.71
CA ARG A 308 5.26 3.87 -20.26
C ARG A 308 6.08 2.76 -19.63
N SER A 309 5.43 1.70 -19.19
CA SER A 309 6.10 0.55 -18.58
C SER A 309 5.59 -0.77 -19.14
N GLY A 310 6.52 -1.68 -19.43
CA GLY A 310 6.25 -3.07 -19.77
C GLY A 310 6.92 -3.99 -18.76
N TYR A 311 6.24 -5.03 -18.32
CA TYR A 311 6.71 -6.01 -17.34
C TYR A 311 6.33 -7.42 -17.75
N LEU A 312 7.26 -8.35 -17.58
CA LEU A 312 7.07 -9.78 -17.78
C LEU A 312 7.80 -10.54 -16.68
N SER A 313 7.14 -11.53 -16.10
CA SER A 313 7.67 -12.43 -15.07
C SER A 313 7.38 -13.87 -15.41
N LEU A 314 8.37 -14.73 -15.19
CA LEU A 314 8.26 -16.17 -15.23
C LEU A 314 8.74 -16.73 -13.89
N ALA A 315 7.86 -17.43 -13.18
CA ALA A 315 8.16 -18.12 -11.94
C ALA A 315 7.94 -19.62 -12.10
N GLN A 316 8.87 -20.41 -11.61
CA GLN A 316 8.86 -21.87 -11.66
C GLN A 316 9.04 -22.40 -10.23
N SER A 317 8.36 -23.47 -9.89
CA SER A 317 8.44 -24.10 -8.57
C SER A 317 8.56 -25.60 -8.73
N LEU A 318 9.58 -26.18 -8.12
CA LEU A 318 9.87 -27.60 -8.12
C LEU A 318 9.92 -28.14 -6.69
N VAL A 319 9.13 -29.16 -6.39
CA VAL A 319 9.19 -29.93 -5.14
C VAL A 319 10.16 -31.08 -5.34
N LEU A 320 11.33 -30.97 -4.70
CA LEU A 320 12.39 -31.98 -4.79
C LEU A 320 12.08 -33.20 -3.92
N ALA A 321 11.56 -32.95 -2.72
CA ALA A 321 11.08 -33.93 -1.77
C ALA A 321 9.94 -33.32 -0.96
N ASP A 322 9.13 -34.11 -0.25
CA ASP A 322 7.99 -33.61 0.52
C ASP A 322 8.29 -32.43 1.45
N PRO A 323 9.44 -32.39 2.19
CA PRO A 323 9.76 -31.20 2.98
C PRO A 323 10.48 -30.10 2.20
N TRP A 324 10.91 -30.32 0.94
CA TRP A 324 11.85 -29.44 0.24
C TRP A 324 11.37 -29.01 -1.15
N SER A 325 11.29 -27.70 -1.36
CA SER A 325 10.97 -27.08 -2.64
C SER A 325 11.96 -25.97 -3.02
N VAL A 326 12.13 -25.77 -4.32
CA VAL A 326 12.96 -24.74 -4.93
C VAL A 326 12.13 -23.96 -5.93
N ASP A 327 12.25 -22.62 -5.89
CA ASP A 327 11.62 -21.73 -6.85
C ASP A 327 12.69 -20.93 -7.60
N LEU A 328 12.48 -20.75 -8.90
CA LEU A 328 13.22 -19.85 -9.75
C LEU A 328 12.27 -18.83 -10.35
N SER A 329 12.56 -17.55 -10.17
CA SER A 329 11.75 -16.47 -10.73
C SER A 329 12.63 -15.48 -11.49
N THR A 330 12.19 -15.06 -12.67
CA THR A 330 12.88 -14.11 -13.52
C THR A 330 11.91 -13.05 -14.02
N ASP A 331 12.27 -11.78 -13.84
CA ASP A 331 11.46 -10.63 -14.23
C ASP A 331 12.26 -9.71 -15.14
N VAL A 332 11.60 -9.19 -16.16
CA VAL A 332 12.12 -8.11 -17.00
C VAL A 332 11.12 -6.97 -16.98
N GLN A 333 11.61 -5.77 -16.70
CA GLN A 333 10.81 -4.54 -16.74
C GLN A 333 11.51 -3.49 -17.59
N ARG A 334 10.73 -2.79 -18.41
CA ARG A 334 11.19 -1.64 -19.17
C ARG A 334 10.34 -0.43 -18.84
N ASN A 335 10.98 0.66 -18.44
CA ASN A 335 10.35 1.94 -18.14
C ASN A 335 10.88 3.03 -19.09
N ALA A 336 9.98 3.91 -19.50
CA ALA A 336 10.27 5.05 -20.35
C ALA A 336 9.56 6.27 -19.79
N LEU A 337 10.26 7.39 -19.61
CA LEU A 337 9.68 8.66 -19.21
C LEU A 337 9.93 9.70 -20.31
N ASP A 338 8.88 10.33 -20.75
CA ASP A 338 8.89 11.50 -21.63
C ASP A 338 8.35 12.71 -20.85
N SER A 339 9.01 13.87 -20.96
CA SER A 339 8.62 15.09 -20.26
C SER A 339 8.98 16.30 -21.12
N ASP A 340 8.20 17.36 -21.02
CA ASP A 340 8.48 18.69 -21.59
C ASP A 340 9.10 19.65 -20.56
N ALA A 341 9.43 19.18 -19.36
CA ALA A 341 10.05 19.95 -18.29
C ALA A 341 11.47 20.40 -18.66
N GLY A 342 11.62 21.61 -19.20
CA GLY A 342 12.91 22.28 -19.44
C GLY A 342 13.86 21.49 -20.35
N GLN A 343 15.10 21.28 -19.92
CA GLN A 343 16.05 20.39 -20.60
C GLN A 343 15.64 18.94 -20.36
N SER A 344 14.70 18.43 -21.15
CA SER A 344 14.10 17.12 -20.93
C SER A 344 15.07 16.00 -21.24
N VAL A 345 15.56 15.39 -20.20
CA VAL A 345 16.23 14.10 -20.26
C VAL A 345 15.14 13.03 -20.43
N THR A 346 15.15 12.28 -21.52
CA THR A 346 14.16 11.23 -21.78
C THR A 346 14.69 9.87 -21.33
N PRO A 347 14.64 9.54 -20.03
CA PRO A 347 15.26 8.33 -19.51
C PRO A 347 14.50 7.07 -19.92
N ARG A 348 15.25 6.02 -20.19
CA ARG A 348 14.77 4.68 -20.45
C ARG A 348 15.54 3.72 -19.55
N ARG A 349 14.82 2.95 -18.73
CA ARG A 349 15.40 1.97 -17.81
C ARG A 349 14.94 0.57 -18.17
N THR A 350 15.87 -0.36 -18.27
CA THR A 350 15.58 -1.80 -18.30
C THR A 350 16.09 -2.44 -17.02
N VAL A 351 15.23 -3.15 -16.30
CA VAL A 351 15.58 -3.86 -15.06
C VAL A 351 15.38 -5.36 -15.30
N PHE A 352 16.41 -6.13 -15.03
CA PHE A 352 16.32 -7.59 -14.89
C PHE A 352 16.38 -7.93 -13.40
N THR A 353 15.50 -8.82 -12.95
CA THR A 353 15.54 -9.36 -11.58
C THR A 353 15.43 -10.86 -11.63
N GLY A 354 16.40 -11.57 -11.08
CA GLY A 354 16.40 -13.03 -10.92
C GLY A 354 16.36 -13.40 -9.44
N ALA A 355 15.56 -14.38 -9.07
CA ALA A 355 15.43 -14.86 -7.69
C ALA A 355 15.49 -16.39 -7.66
N LEU A 356 16.39 -16.94 -6.85
CA LEU A 356 16.45 -18.35 -6.49
C LEU A 356 16.03 -18.47 -5.02
N ALA A 357 14.98 -19.24 -4.76
CA ALA A 357 14.46 -19.45 -3.40
C ALA A 357 14.38 -20.94 -3.08
N THR A 358 14.65 -21.31 -1.84
CA THR A 358 14.49 -22.66 -1.33
C THR A 358 13.68 -22.64 -0.06
N ARG A 359 12.82 -23.64 0.14
CA ARG A 359 11.98 -23.80 1.33
C ARG A 359 12.06 -25.21 1.84
N LEU A 360 12.20 -25.32 3.15
CA LEU A 360 12.18 -26.57 3.89
C LEU A 360 11.05 -26.49 4.92
N ALA A 361 10.17 -27.46 4.98
CA ALA A 361 9.01 -27.46 5.86
C ALA A 361 8.85 -28.81 6.57
N TRP A 362 9.22 -28.85 7.85
CA TRP A 362 8.94 -29.96 8.74
C TRP A 362 7.91 -29.56 9.76
N ASN A 363 6.86 -30.30 9.92
CA ASN A 363 5.83 -30.15 10.95
C ASN A 363 5.78 -28.77 11.68
N ARG A 364 6.63 -28.59 12.71
CA ARG A 364 6.68 -27.39 13.56
C ARG A 364 7.79 -26.41 13.18
N PHE A 365 8.68 -26.79 12.27
CA PHE A 365 9.82 -26.00 11.85
C PHE A 365 9.81 -25.80 10.34
N ARG A 366 9.95 -24.58 9.90
CA ARG A 366 10.04 -24.23 8.48
C ARG A 366 11.15 -23.19 8.28
N MET A 367 11.84 -23.26 7.19
CA MET A 367 12.85 -22.27 6.82
C MET A 367 12.76 -21.98 5.33
N ALA A 368 13.12 -20.74 4.98
CA ALA A 368 13.26 -20.30 3.60
C ALA A 368 14.52 -19.46 3.47
N ALA A 369 15.26 -19.70 2.41
CA ALA A 369 16.37 -18.85 2.00
C ALA A 369 16.17 -18.43 0.54
N HIS A 370 16.55 -17.21 0.19
CA HIS A 370 16.56 -16.80 -1.21
C HIS A 370 17.69 -15.81 -1.47
N LEU A 371 18.11 -15.82 -2.72
CA LEU A 371 19.10 -14.91 -3.26
C LEU A 371 18.49 -14.24 -4.48
N VAL A 372 18.45 -12.91 -4.45
CA VAL A 372 17.96 -12.11 -5.57
C VAL A 372 19.13 -11.36 -6.19
N TYR A 373 19.19 -11.35 -7.50
CA TYR A 373 20.05 -10.49 -8.29
C TYR A 373 19.18 -9.50 -9.05
N GLN A 374 19.54 -8.20 -9.02
CA GLN A 374 18.88 -7.16 -9.81
C GLN A 374 19.94 -6.36 -10.56
N GLY A 375 19.77 -6.25 -11.88
CA GLY A 375 20.58 -5.39 -12.75
C GLY A 375 19.70 -4.36 -13.45
N ALA A 376 20.14 -3.10 -13.48
CA ALA A 376 19.43 -1.99 -14.08
C ALA A 376 20.32 -1.25 -15.09
N TRP A 377 19.84 -1.11 -16.31
CA TRP A 377 20.47 -0.37 -17.40
C TRP A 377 19.65 0.86 -17.71
N ASP A 378 20.24 2.04 -17.48
CA ASP A 378 19.63 3.33 -17.82
C ASP A 378 20.27 3.86 -19.11
N ARG A 379 19.42 4.43 -19.97
CA ARG A 379 19.80 5.22 -21.13
C ARG A 379 19.12 6.58 -21.04
N PHE A 380 19.86 7.65 -21.22
CA PHE A 380 19.32 9.00 -21.14
C PHE A 380 20.09 9.96 -22.06
N LEU A 381 19.49 11.10 -22.33
CA LEU A 381 20.09 12.18 -23.10
C LEU A 381 20.59 13.25 -22.15
N THR A 382 21.82 13.72 -22.32
CA THR A 382 22.37 14.88 -21.60
C THR A 382 22.65 16.01 -22.58
N PRO A 383 22.29 17.26 -22.23
CA PRO A 383 22.66 18.42 -23.06
C PRO A 383 24.16 18.65 -22.96
N ASN A 384 24.80 18.94 -24.10
CA ASN A 384 26.20 19.33 -24.19
C ASN A 384 26.36 20.56 -25.12
N ALA A 385 27.57 21.11 -25.22
CA ALA A 385 27.85 22.31 -26.03
C ALA A 385 27.53 22.15 -27.52
N GLY A 386 27.43 20.93 -28.04
CA GLY A 386 27.14 20.62 -29.45
C GLY A 386 25.73 20.02 -29.68
N GLY A 387 24.85 19.97 -28.64
CA GLY A 387 23.52 19.37 -28.73
C GLY A 387 23.24 18.38 -27.63
N TRP A 388 22.94 17.12 -27.97
CA TRP A 388 22.59 16.07 -27.01
C TRP A 388 23.54 14.89 -27.16
N SER A 389 24.07 14.39 -26.01
CA SER A 389 24.80 13.14 -25.96
C SER A 389 23.95 12.04 -25.31
N ARG A 390 24.13 10.81 -25.79
CA ARG A 390 23.51 9.63 -25.20
C ARG A 390 24.44 9.02 -24.17
N GLU A 391 23.95 8.89 -22.97
CA GLU A 391 24.67 8.25 -21.88
C GLU A 391 23.99 6.96 -21.43
N ASN A 392 24.81 6.03 -20.91
CA ASN A 392 24.35 4.77 -20.36
C ASN A 392 24.97 4.58 -18.98
N THR A 393 24.17 4.10 -18.05
CA THR A 393 24.65 3.69 -16.72
C THR A 393 24.15 2.30 -16.38
N TYR A 394 24.94 1.58 -15.60
CA TYR A 394 24.59 0.27 -15.09
C TYR A 394 24.72 0.25 -13.57
N ARG A 395 23.75 -0.39 -12.91
CA ARG A 395 23.72 -0.57 -11.46
C ARG A 395 23.19 -1.96 -11.15
N ASP A 396 23.80 -2.64 -10.18
CA ASP A 396 23.33 -3.96 -9.76
C ASP A 396 23.42 -4.18 -8.26
N ALA A 397 22.74 -5.22 -7.79
CA ALA A 397 22.75 -5.62 -6.39
C ALA A 397 22.40 -7.09 -6.19
N TRP A 398 22.98 -7.66 -5.14
CA TRP A 398 22.64 -8.96 -4.58
C TRP A 398 21.89 -8.78 -3.26
N MET A 399 20.77 -9.46 -3.12
CA MET A 399 19.85 -9.33 -2.00
C MET A 399 19.58 -10.72 -1.39
N PRO A 400 20.42 -11.17 -0.44
CA PRO A 400 20.16 -12.40 0.31
C PRO A 400 19.07 -12.18 1.34
N SER A 401 18.30 -13.24 1.62
CA SER A 401 17.35 -13.27 2.74
C SER A 401 17.22 -14.68 3.30
N PHE A 402 16.95 -14.74 4.59
CA PHE A 402 16.72 -15.97 5.33
C PHE A 402 15.55 -15.77 6.29
N SER A 403 14.67 -16.75 6.38
CA SER A 403 13.51 -16.74 7.28
C SER A 403 13.32 -18.09 7.94
N VAL A 404 12.94 -18.06 9.21
CA VAL A 404 12.67 -19.25 10.03
C VAL A 404 11.32 -19.09 10.69
N TYR A 405 10.52 -20.13 10.65
CA TYR A 405 9.30 -20.29 11.43
C TYR A 405 9.45 -21.49 12.37
N TYR A 406 9.07 -21.30 13.63
CA TYR A 406 9.04 -22.37 14.62
C TYR A 406 7.80 -22.27 15.49
N ALA A 407 7.03 -23.36 15.60
CA ALA A 407 5.84 -23.47 16.44
C ALA A 407 6.07 -24.50 17.55
N PRO A 408 6.76 -24.13 18.66
CA PRO A 408 7.04 -25.06 19.76
C PRO A 408 5.75 -25.61 20.37
N PHE A 409 4.72 -24.77 20.45
CA PHE A 409 3.42 -25.11 21.02
C PHE A 409 2.31 -24.67 20.07
N ARG A 410 1.10 -25.22 20.21
CA ARG A 410 -0.07 -24.80 19.39
C ARG A 410 -0.50 -23.36 19.63
N TRP A 411 -0.14 -22.80 20.76
CA TRP A 411 -0.46 -21.43 21.16
C TRP A 411 0.67 -20.42 20.91
N LEU A 412 1.89 -20.87 20.56
CA LEU A 412 3.06 -20.03 20.36
C LEU A 412 3.71 -20.30 19.01
N GLU A 413 3.88 -19.24 18.22
CA GLU A 413 4.58 -19.22 16.94
C GLU A 413 5.68 -18.17 16.96
N LEU A 414 6.83 -18.49 16.41
CA LEU A 414 8.00 -17.63 16.28
C LEU A 414 8.37 -17.53 14.80
N ASP A 415 8.42 -16.35 14.26
CA ASP A 415 8.89 -16.06 12.90
C ASP A 415 10.11 -15.13 13.00
N GLY A 416 11.24 -15.52 12.45
CA GLY A 416 12.45 -14.69 12.40
C GLY A 416 12.89 -14.48 10.95
N PHE A 417 13.46 -13.32 10.64
CA PHE A 417 14.03 -13.06 9.33
C PHE A 417 15.27 -12.15 9.39
N LEU A 418 16.17 -12.39 8.43
CA LEU A 418 17.29 -11.52 8.07
C LEU A 418 17.17 -11.25 6.57
N LYS A 419 17.30 -9.99 6.14
CA LYS A 419 17.09 -9.62 4.76
C LYS A 419 17.93 -8.42 4.36
N ARG A 420 18.42 -8.42 3.13
CA ARG A 420 18.91 -7.23 2.44
C ARG A 420 17.96 -6.87 1.30
N SER A 421 17.58 -5.61 1.21
CA SER A 421 16.82 -5.05 0.10
C SER A 421 17.53 -3.85 -0.51
N TYR A 422 17.12 -3.46 -1.71
CA TYR A 422 17.82 -2.48 -2.52
C TYR A 422 16.82 -1.56 -3.22
N ARG A 423 17.10 -0.26 -3.22
CA ARG A 423 16.29 0.73 -3.91
C ARG A 423 17.10 1.41 -5.00
N LEU A 424 16.70 1.29 -6.24
CA LEU A 424 17.25 2.09 -7.33
C LEU A 424 16.82 3.56 -7.16
N PRO A 425 17.66 4.55 -7.52
CA PRO A 425 17.21 5.95 -7.58
C PRO A 425 16.09 6.09 -8.63
N SER A 426 15.10 6.92 -8.34
CA SER A 426 14.02 7.25 -9.29
C SER A 426 14.53 8.10 -10.45
N PHE A 427 13.72 8.26 -11.49
CA PHE A 427 14.10 9.17 -12.57
C PHE A 427 14.16 10.64 -12.08
N ASN A 428 13.29 11.01 -11.14
CA ASN A 428 13.36 12.35 -10.53
C ASN A 428 14.64 12.53 -9.70
N ASP A 429 15.05 11.50 -8.92
CA ASP A 429 16.30 11.57 -8.16
C ASP A 429 17.51 11.80 -9.05
N LEU A 430 17.53 11.15 -10.22
CA LEU A 430 18.68 11.19 -11.14
C LEU A 430 18.64 12.35 -12.12
N TYR A 431 17.48 12.65 -12.71
CA TYR A 431 17.37 13.40 -13.96
C TYR A 431 16.43 14.61 -13.90
N TYR A 432 15.81 14.90 -12.74
CA TYR A 432 14.97 16.08 -12.63
C TYR A 432 15.81 17.35 -12.80
N SER A 433 15.43 18.21 -13.75
CA SER A 433 16.27 19.31 -14.27
C SER A 433 16.79 20.29 -13.22
N GLN A 434 16.10 20.42 -12.09
CA GLN A 434 16.46 21.38 -11.03
C GLN A 434 17.13 20.75 -9.82
N MET A 435 16.98 19.43 -9.61
CA MET A 435 17.38 18.77 -8.37
C MET A 435 18.07 17.41 -8.58
N GLY A 436 17.95 16.83 -9.76
CA GLY A 436 18.48 15.48 -10.04
C GLY A 436 20.00 15.42 -10.00
N ASN A 437 20.50 14.24 -9.60
CA ASN A 437 21.93 13.94 -9.56
C ASN A 437 22.19 12.57 -10.19
N ALA A 438 22.73 12.54 -11.39
CA ALA A 438 23.02 11.31 -12.13
C ALA A 438 24.09 10.41 -11.45
N ALA A 439 24.90 10.96 -10.54
CA ALA A 439 25.93 10.25 -9.80
C ALA A 439 25.40 9.46 -8.60
N LEU A 440 24.10 9.49 -8.30
CA LEU A 440 23.52 8.75 -7.20
C LEU A 440 23.73 7.23 -7.34
N VAL A 441 24.13 6.64 -6.23
CA VAL A 441 24.14 5.19 -6.06
C VAL A 441 22.84 4.71 -5.40
N PRO A 442 22.44 3.46 -5.61
CA PRO A 442 21.26 2.91 -4.97
C PRO A 442 21.37 2.80 -3.45
N GLU A 443 20.24 2.97 -2.75
CA GLU A 443 20.16 2.72 -1.31
C GLU A 443 20.15 1.20 -1.01
N SER A 444 20.76 0.79 0.09
CA SER A 444 20.64 -0.58 0.60
C SER A 444 20.07 -0.58 2.02
N ALA A 445 19.17 -1.53 2.30
CA ALA A 445 18.60 -1.72 3.63
C ALA A 445 18.86 -3.15 4.12
N ALA A 446 19.59 -3.27 5.23
CA ALA A 446 19.74 -4.51 5.98
C ALA A 446 18.69 -4.54 7.09
N GLN A 447 17.92 -5.63 7.17
CA GLN A 447 16.76 -5.77 8.03
C GLN A 447 16.83 -7.05 8.83
N ALA A 448 16.48 -7.00 10.11
CA ALA A 448 16.31 -8.14 10.99
C ALA A 448 15.04 -7.96 11.82
N GLY A 449 14.32 -9.03 12.05
CA GLY A 449 13.13 -8.99 12.89
C GLY A 449 12.70 -10.36 13.37
N VAL A 450 11.95 -10.35 14.47
CA VAL A 450 11.32 -11.54 15.03
C VAL A 450 9.88 -11.20 15.34
N ASP A 451 8.94 -12.03 14.91
CA ASP A 451 7.53 -11.97 15.29
C ASP A 451 7.24 -13.11 16.28
N ILE A 452 6.80 -12.76 17.46
CA ILE A 452 6.35 -13.69 18.52
C ILE A 452 4.82 -13.61 18.55
N ARG A 453 4.15 -14.68 18.19
CA ARG A 453 2.67 -14.75 18.17
C ARG A 453 2.18 -15.74 19.19
N PHE A 454 1.18 -15.34 19.95
CA PHE A 454 0.47 -16.22 20.84
C PHE A 454 -1.03 -16.22 20.53
N ARG A 455 -1.66 -17.36 20.70
CA ARG A 455 -3.10 -17.55 20.50
C ARG A 455 -3.68 -18.33 21.66
N HIS A 456 -4.83 -17.87 22.12
CA HIS A 456 -5.59 -18.56 23.14
C HIS A 456 -7.09 -18.46 22.83
N ALA A 457 -7.83 -19.53 23.06
CA ALA A 457 -9.27 -19.54 22.92
C ALA A 457 -9.89 -20.21 24.14
N ALA A 458 -10.90 -19.55 24.73
CA ALA A 458 -11.63 -20.06 25.90
C ALA A 458 -13.10 -19.63 25.82
N GLY A 459 -13.99 -20.60 25.70
CA GLY A 459 -15.43 -20.36 25.58
C GLY A 459 -15.76 -19.49 24.35
N SER A 460 -16.42 -18.36 24.59
CA SER A 460 -16.81 -17.42 23.54
C SER A 460 -15.71 -16.44 23.14
N TRP A 461 -14.53 -16.50 23.75
CA TRP A 461 -13.43 -15.59 23.53
C TRP A 461 -12.28 -16.26 22.79
N SER A 462 -11.67 -15.52 21.87
CA SER A 462 -10.36 -15.85 21.30
C SER A 462 -9.44 -14.62 21.37
N TRP A 463 -8.17 -14.88 21.66
CA TRP A 463 -7.14 -13.86 21.84
C TRP A 463 -5.98 -14.19 20.91
N GLU A 464 -5.49 -13.16 20.23
CA GLU A 464 -4.24 -13.23 19.47
C GLU A 464 -3.37 -12.04 19.85
N GLY A 465 -2.09 -12.31 20.16
CA GLY A 465 -1.11 -11.27 20.41
C GLY A 465 0.11 -11.45 19.53
N ARG A 466 0.70 -10.36 19.12
CA ARG A 466 1.96 -10.32 18.38
C ARG A 466 2.89 -9.27 18.96
N LEU A 467 4.14 -9.66 19.19
CA LEU A 467 5.25 -8.81 19.58
C LEU A 467 6.33 -8.93 18.51
N SER A 468 6.77 -7.80 17.97
CA SER A 468 7.66 -7.78 16.79
C SER A 468 8.83 -6.79 17.02
N PRO A 469 9.90 -7.18 17.75
CA PRO A 469 11.14 -6.41 17.76
C PRO A 469 11.83 -6.48 16.39
N TYR A 470 12.44 -5.37 15.98
CA TYR A 470 13.14 -5.30 14.70
C TYR A 470 14.28 -4.28 14.70
N PHE A 471 15.21 -4.48 13.79
CA PHE A 471 16.30 -3.57 13.49
C PHE A 471 16.45 -3.42 11.99
N ASN A 472 16.53 -2.17 11.49
CA ASN A 472 16.81 -1.86 10.10
C ASN A 472 18.00 -0.90 10.02
N ARG A 473 18.88 -1.11 9.05
CA ARG A 473 19.96 -0.19 8.69
C ARG A 473 19.85 0.18 7.23
N VAL A 474 19.62 1.44 6.95
CA VAL A 474 19.61 1.98 5.59
C VAL A 474 20.92 2.71 5.36
N ALA A 475 21.68 2.29 4.35
CA ALA A 475 22.91 2.92 3.92
C ALA A 475 22.70 3.61 2.55
N ASP A 476 23.54 4.62 2.27
CA ASP A 476 23.50 5.43 1.05
C ASP A 476 22.12 6.09 0.81
N LYS A 477 21.46 6.52 1.89
CA LYS A 477 20.12 7.07 1.82
C LYS A 477 20.09 8.30 0.92
N ILE A 478 19.18 8.30 -0.07
CA ILE A 478 18.98 9.42 -0.98
C ILE A 478 18.11 10.47 -0.29
N VAL A 479 18.63 11.68 -0.16
CA VAL A 479 17.97 12.80 0.51
C VAL A 479 18.11 14.05 -0.33
N ALA A 480 17.03 14.82 -0.42
CA ALA A 480 17.06 16.16 -0.99
C ALA A 480 17.65 17.14 0.03
N ILE A 481 18.71 17.85 -0.32
CA ILE A 481 19.30 18.89 0.51
C ILE A 481 19.33 20.23 -0.21
N PRO A 482 19.16 21.38 0.51
CA PRO A 482 19.34 22.68 -0.09
C PRO A 482 20.82 22.90 -0.42
N THR A 483 21.11 23.46 -1.60
CA THR A 483 22.45 23.92 -1.97
C THR A 483 22.74 25.26 -1.30
N SER A 484 23.90 25.88 -1.61
CA SER A 484 24.30 27.22 -1.12
C SER A 484 23.27 28.33 -1.42
N SER A 485 22.39 28.12 -2.37
CA SER A 485 21.22 28.96 -2.64
C SER A 485 19.99 28.34 -1.96
N GLN A 486 19.29 29.10 -1.10
CA GLN A 486 18.08 28.65 -0.38
C GLN A 486 16.94 28.14 -1.29
N PHE A 487 17.04 28.38 -2.60
CA PHE A 487 16.03 28.00 -3.58
C PHE A 487 16.43 26.84 -4.48
N ARG A 488 17.66 26.30 -4.35
CA ARG A 488 18.12 25.15 -5.12
C ARG A 488 18.38 23.97 -4.20
N TRP A 489 17.82 22.84 -4.56
CA TRP A 489 18.00 21.57 -3.88
C TRP A 489 18.79 20.62 -4.77
N THR A 490 19.46 19.68 -4.20
CA THR A 490 20.11 18.58 -4.93
C THR A 490 19.87 17.27 -4.20
N MET A 491 19.89 16.18 -4.95
CA MET A 491 19.78 14.83 -4.40
C MET A 491 21.18 14.31 -4.11
N LEU A 492 21.41 13.83 -2.91
CA LEU A 492 22.68 13.21 -2.50
C LEU A 492 22.44 11.88 -1.77
N ASN A 493 23.38 10.97 -1.95
CA ASN A 493 23.51 9.85 -1.04
C ASN A 493 24.20 10.34 0.22
N ILE A 494 23.44 10.68 1.22
CA ILE A 494 23.98 11.02 2.53
C ILE A 494 23.51 9.99 3.54
N GLY A 495 24.47 9.29 4.03
CA GLY A 495 24.41 8.72 5.32
C GLY A 495 23.79 7.37 5.51
N ARG A 496 23.73 7.13 6.76
CA ARG A 496 23.24 5.90 7.37
C ARG A 496 22.12 6.24 8.34
N VAL A 497 21.02 5.53 8.24
CA VAL A 497 19.91 5.59 9.20
C VAL A 497 19.79 4.23 9.87
N ASP A 498 19.92 4.19 11.19
CA ASP A 498 19.67 3.00 12.00
C ASP A 498 18.30 3.13 12.68
N VAL A 499 17.47 2.10 12.54
CA VAL A 499 16.11 2.04 13.08
C VAL A 499 15.99 0.87 14.02
N THR A 500 15.73 1.13 15.29
CA THR A 500 15.35 0.13 16.29
C THR A 500 13.88 0.30 16.63
N GLY A 501 13.12 -0.78 16.64
CA GLY A 501 11.69 -0.67 16.90
C GLY A 501 11.07 -1.91 17.51
N LEU A 502 9.86 -1.71 18.01
CA LEU A 502 9.00 -2.73 18.60
C LEU A 502 7.56 -2.46 18.19
N ASP A 503 6.96 -3.42 17.52
CA ASP A 503 5.52 -3.40 17.20
C ASP A 503 4.78 -4.38 18.10
N VAL A 504 3.63 -3.94 18.63
CA VAL A 504 2.73 -4.76 19.45
C VAL A 504 1.33 -4.70 18.85
N ARG A 505 0.72 -5.86 18.66
CA ARG A 505 -0.68 -6.01 18.29
C ARG A 505 -1.34 -6.99 19.24
N MET A 506 -2.47 -6.61 19.80
CA MET A 506 -3.33 -7.50 20.59
C MET A 506 -4.72 -7.46 20.01
N GLU A 507 -5.31 -8.61 19.84
CA GLU A 507 -6.64 -8.78 19.29
C GLU A 507 -7.46 -9.69 20.20
N ALA A 508 -8.69 -9.26 20.49
CA ALA A 508 -9.67 -10.03 21.25
C ALA A 508 -10.94 -10.14 20.42
N ARG A 509 -11.43 -11.36 20.23
CA ARG A 509 -12.71 -11.61 19.57
C ARG A 509 -13.64 -12.32 20.53
N PHE A 510 -14.87 -11.82 20.58
CA PHE A 510 -15.98 -12.42 21.31
C PHE A 510 -17.08 -12.78 20.33
N HIS A 511 -17.57 -14.01 20.43
CA HIS A 511 -18.71 -14.46 19.65
C HIS A 511 -19.66 -15.26 20.54
N ARG A 512 -20.88 -14.77 20.68
CA ARG A 512 -21.93 -15.47 21.42
C ARG A 512 -23.31 -15.08 20.88
N GLN A 513 -24.04 -16.07 20.38
CA GLN A 513 -25.38 -15.88 19.78
C GLN A 513 -25.33 -14.78 18.68
N ASP A 514 -26.12 -13.72 18.87
CA ASP A 514 -26.25 -12.60 17.93
C ASP A 514 -25.14 -11.54 18.07
N TRP A 515 -24.22 -11.69 19.05
CA TRP A 515 -23.17 -10.72 19.34
C TRP A 515 -21.82 -11.17 18.80
N THR A 516 -21.18 -10.27 18.10
CA THR A 516 -19.78 -10.35 17.72
C THR A 516 -19.06 -9.08 18.17
N VAL A 517 -17.94 -9.22 18.85
CA VAL A 517 -17.11 -8.07 19.22
C VAL A 517 -15.67 -8.39 18.86
N GLU A 518 -15.02 -7.50 18.15
CA GLU A 518 -13.59 -7.55 17.86
C GLU A 518 -12.94 -6.28 18.37
N ALA A 519 -11.91 -6.41 19.17
CA ALA A 519 -11.10 -5.30 19.67
C ALA A 519 -9.64 -5.53 19.31
N VAL A 520 -9.01 -4.53 18.67
CA VAL A 520 -7.59 -4.59 18.28
C VAL A 520 -6.86 -3.40 18.89
N LEU A 521 -5.86 -3.67 19.70
CA LEU A 521 -4.90 -2.69 20.22
C LEU A 521 -3.61 -2.77 19.41
N ARG A 522 -3.10 -1.64 18.98
CA ARG A 522 -1.85 -1.49 18.22
C ARG A 522 -0.94 -0.48 18.89
N TYR A 523 0.34 -0.80 18.95
CA TYR A 523 1.36 0.11 19.44
C TYR A 523 2.65 -0.11 18.67
N SER A 524 3.35 0.96 18.32
CA SER A 524 4.66 0.94 17.68
C SER A 524 5.58 1.92 18.38
N PHE A 525 6.74 1.43 18.76
CA PHE A 525 7.90 2.22 19.16
C PHE A 525 8.93 2.19 18.04
N GLN A 526 9.44 3.36 17.61
CA GLN A 526 10.44 3.46 16.56
C GLN A 526 11.46 4.54 16.88
N GLN A 527 12.70 4.15 16.97
CA GLN A 527 13.84 5.05 17.08
C GLN A 527 14.64 4.97 15.78
N ALA A 528 14.46 5.96 14.91
CA ALA A 528 15.08 6.03 13.59
C ALA A 528 16.09 7.19 13.59
N LEU A 529 17.38 6.88 13.74
CA LEU A 529 18.43 7.86 14.01
C LEU A 529 19.35 8.05 12.81
N ASP A 530 19.68 9.30 12.56
CA ASP A 530 20.72 9.69 11.60
C ASP A 530 22.11 9.35 12.18
N HIS A 531 22.78 8.39 11.57
CA HIS A 531 24.16 7.99 11.90
C HIS A 531 25.12 8.24 10.74
N SER A 532 24.82 9.25 9.91
CA SER A 532 25.53 9.54 8.67
C SER A 532 26.96 9.99 8.90
N SER A 533 27.15 10.98 9.76
CA SER A 533 28.47 11.60 9.98
C SER A 533 28.72 11.78 11.47
N PRO A 534 29.62 10.99 12.08
CA PRO A 534 30.03 11.23 13.45
C PRO A 534 30.55 12.67 13.65
N GLY A 535 30.02 13.40 14.62
CA GLY A 535 30.34 14.82 14.86
C GLY A 535 29.51 15.81 14.02
N GLY A 536 28.67 15.35 13.10
CA GLY A 536 27.70 16.20 12.40
C GLY A 536 26.59 16.70 13.33
N SER A 537 26.03 17.87 13.08
CA SER A 537 24.98 18.49 13.91
C SER A 537 23.67 17.70 13.97
N THR A 538 23.45 16.76 13.08
CA THR A 538 22.26 15.89 13.02
C THR A 538 22.52 14.47 13.50
N PHE A 539 23.77 14.15 13.87
CA PHE A 539 24.14 12.81 14.33
C PHE A 539 23.36 12.40 15.60
N GLY A 540 22.71 11.25 15.56
CA GLY A 540 21.86 10.76 16.65
C GLY A 540 20.47 11.38 16.71
N ASN A 541 20.11 12.28 15.79
CA ASN A 541 18.79 12.86 15.72
C ASN A 541 17.78 11.94 15.03
N GLN A 542 16.50 12.05 15.43
CA GLN A 542 15.40 11.34 14.80
C GLN A 542 15.19 11.87 13.38
N ILE A 543 15.02 10.98 12.40
CA ILE A 543 14.73 11.39 11.02
C ILE A 543 13.32 12.01 10.91
N PRO A 544 13.09 12.88 9.88
CA PRO A 544 11.83 13.60 9.76
C PRO A 544 10.60 12.70 9.63
N TYR A 545 9.48 13.19 10.19
CA TYR A 545 8.13 12.59 10.12
C TYR A 545 7.97 11.21 10.75
N ILE A 546 8.93 10.74 11.51
CA ILE A 546 8.85 9.48 12.22
C ILE A 546 8.57 9.74 13.71
N PRO A 547 7.38 9.39 14.23
CA PRO A 547 7.10 9.48 15.66
C PRO A 547 7.80 8.34 16.41
N ARG A 548 8.30 8.60 17.60
CA ARG A 548 8.84 7.53 18.46
C ARG A 548 7.75 6.59 18.94
N HIS A 549 6.56 7.10 19.18
CA HIS A 549 5.42 6.35 19.67
C HIS A 549 4.23 6.58 18.76
N SER A 550 3.58 5.53 18.32
CA SER A 550 2.33 5.58 17.57
C SER A 550 1.48 4.35 17.89
N GLY A 551 0.19 4.42 17.62
CA GLY A 551 -0.69 3.29 17.86
C GLY A 551 -2.15 3.61 17.63
N GLY A 552 -3.03 2.75 18.15
CA GLY A 552 -4.47 2.95 18.04
C GLY A 552 -5.27 1.79 18.60
N ILE A 553 -6.56 2.00 18.62
CA ILE A 553 -7.55 1.00 19.04
C ILE A 553 -8.62 0.93 17.98
N ASP A 554 -8.94 -0.26 17.52
CA ASP A 554 -10.12 -0.56 16.70
C ASP A 554 -11.09 -1.41 17.51
N LEU A 555 -12.36 -1.02 17.52
CA LEU A 555 -13.45 -1.79 18.10
C LEU A 555 -14.52 -1.98 17.02
N VAL A 556 -14.92 -3.21 16.78
CA VAL A 556 -16.06 -3.55 15.92
C VAL A 556 -17.04 -4.38 16.74
N ALA A 557 -18.28 -3.96 16.81
CA ALA A 557 -19.34 -4.66 17.50
C ALA A 557 -20.50 -4.92 16.53
N GLY A 558 -20.85 -6.19 16.36
CA GLY A 558 -22.00 -6.65 15.59
C GLY A 558 -23.09 -7.16 16.51
N TRP A 559 -24.34 -6.77 16.25
CA TRP A 559 -25.52 -7.30 16.90
C TRP A 559 -26.62 -7.51 15.87
N ARG A 560 -26.93 -8.78 15.58
CA ARG A 560 -27.85 -9.15 14.49
C ARG A 560 -27.43 -8.47 13.18
N ASN A 561 -28.27 -7.53 12.70
CA ASN A 561 -28.06 -6.81 11.46
C ASN A 561 -27.42 -5.40 11.66
N TRP A 562 -27.02 -5.05 12.87
CA TRP A 562 -26.33 -3.81 13.18
C TRP A 562 -24.83 -4.03 13.32
N SER A 563 -24.05 -3.10 12.84
CA SER A 563 -22.60 -3.06 13.05
C SER A 563 -22.19 -1.66 13.48
N PHE A 564 -21.46 -1.60 14.59
CA PHE A 564 -20.82 -0.39 15.09
C PHE A 564 -19.31 -0.56 14.96
N SER A 565 -18.60 0.48 14.54
CA SER A 565 -17.16 0.51 14.65
C SER A 565 -16.65 1.81 15.24
N TRP A 566 -15.61 1.70 16.04
CA TRP A 566 -14.83 2.78 16.58
C TRP A 566 -13.37 2.58 16.24
N ASN A 567 -12.72 3.61 15.70
CA ASN A 567 -11.28 3.59 15.39
C ASN A 567 -10.62 4.80 16.02
N THR A 568 -9.53 4.60 16.75
CA THR A 568 -8.70 5.69 17.28
C THR A 568 -7.28 5.49 16.78
N VAL A 569 -6.69 6.56 16.25
CA VAL A 569 -5.27 6.62 15.84
C VAL A 569 -4.56 7.64 16.69
N VAL A 570 -3.42 7.25 17.24
CA VAL A 570 -2.53 8.09 18.05
C VAL A 570 -1.20 8.20 17.36
N THR A 571 -0.72 9.42 17.17
CA THR A 571 0.62 9.69 16.63
C THR A 571 1.35 10.61 17.59
N GLY A 572 2.49 10.18 18.07
CA GLY A 572 3.34 10.95 18.97
C GLY A 572 4.01 12.14 18.29
N GLU A 573 4.80 12.83 19.09
CA GLU A 573 5.64 13.93 18.63
C GLU A 573 6.62 13.47 17.56
N ARG A 574 6.89 14.34 16.60
CA ARG A 574 7.85 14.11 15.52
C ARG A 574 8.42 15.44 15.00
N TRP A 575 9.41 15.34 14.16
CA TRP A 575 10.11 16.49 13.59
C TRP A 575 9.90 16.57 12.09
N SER A 576 9.83 17.76 11.55
CA SER A 576 9.73 17.98 10.09
C SER A 576 11.12 18.07 9.42
N ARG A 577 12.18 18.25 10.20
CA ARG A 577 13.59 18.27 9.75
C ARG A 577 14.48 17.49 10.70
N THR A 578 15.61 17.00 10.20
CA THR A 578 16.60 16.21 10.97
C THR A 578 17.28 17.04 12.08
N ALA A 579 17.27 18.36 12.02
CA ALA A 579 17.83 19.23 13.06
C ALA A 579 17.17 19.04 14.44
N ASN A 580 15.93 18.55 14.48
CA ASN A 580 15.16 18.31 15.72
C ASN A 580 15.07 19.53 16.65
N THR A 581 15.02 20.75 16.08
CA THR A 581 14.83 21.99 16.84
C THR A 581 13.35 22.30 17.07
N PRO A 582 12.99 23.08 18.10
CA PRO A 582 11.59 23.40 18.44
C PRO A 582 10.75 23.92 17.27
N ASP A 583 11.34 24.72 16.38
CA ASP A 583 10.67 25.27 15.19
C ASP A 583 10.18 24.22 14.19
N TYR A 584 10.78 23.04 14.21
CA TYR A 584 10.45 21.92 13.32
C TYR A 584 9.67 20.81 14.02
N ARG A 585 9.20 21.08 15.24
CA ARG A 585 8.38 20.15 16.02
C ARG A 585 6.96 20.10 15.45
N ILE A 586 6.47 18.88 15.25
CA ILE A 586 5.08 18.61 14.92
C ILE A 586 4.41 17.99 16.13
N ALA A 587 3.37 18.65 16.65
CA ALA A 587 2.66 18.22 17.84
C ALA A 587 2.05 16.82 17.71
N PRO A 588 1.95 16.05 18.79
CA PRO A 588 1.23 14.79 18.81
C PRO A 588 -0.28 15.02 18.60
N TRP A 589 -0.96 14.00 18.09
CA TRP A 589 -2.39 14.05 17.89
C TRP A 589 -3.07 12.69 18.12
N THR A 590 -4.34 12.77 18.48
CA THR A 590 -5.24 11.62 18.59
C THR A 590 -6.52 11.93 17.83
N VAL A 591 -6.90 11.05 16.93
CA VAL A 591 -8.13 11.20 16.12
C VAL A 591 -8.95 9.92 16.22
N SER A 592 -10.26 10.10 16.43
CA SER A 592 -11.20 8.99 16.53
C SER A 592 -12.31 9.13 15.50
N ASP A 593 -12.63 8.01 14.85
CA ASP A 593 -13.75 7.87 13.92
C ASP A 593 -14.76 6.87 14.49
N ALA A 594 -16.04 7.12 14.26
CA ALA A 594 -17.13 6.20 14.59
C ALA A 594 -17.96 5.88 13.35
N SER A 595 -18.43 4.66 13.23
CA SER A 595 -19.43 4.32 12.21
C SER A 595 -20.51 3.39 12.75
N LEU A 596 -21.71 3.54 12.18
CA LEU A 596 -22.85 2.69 12.45
C LEU A 596 -23.46 2.29 11.12
N SER A 597 -23.80 1.02 10.96
CA SER A 597 -24.52 0.56 9.79
C SER A 597 -25.56 -0.50 10.14
N ARG A 598 -26.51 -0.64 9.23
CA ARG A 598 -27.58 -1.65 9.30
C ARG A 598 -27.72 -2.36 7.99
N ARG A 599 -27.68 -3.67 8.07
CA ARG A 599 -27.98 -4.60 6.97
C ARG A 599 -29.48 -4.93 6.98
N ILE A 600 -30.08 -4.95 5.81
CA ILE A 600 -31.49 -5.29 5.59
C ILE A 600 -31.52 -6.34 4.48
N ASP A 601 -31.86 -7.57 4.84
CA ASP A 601 -32.04 -8.65 3.87
C ASP A 601 -33.39 -8.48 3.19
N LEU A 602 -33.40 -8.33 1.87
CA LEU A 602 -34.61 -8.14 1.08
C LEU A 602 -35.14 -9.49 0.57
N PRO A 603 -36.44 -9.61 0.28
CA PRO A 603 -37.01 -10.85 -0.25
C PRO A 603 -36.38 -11.17 -1.61
N ALA A 604 -36.03 -12.46 -1.84
CA ALA A 604 -35.53 -12.92 -3.12
C ALA A 604 -36.66 -12.96 -4.15
N SER A 605 -36.42 -12.45 -5.35
CA SER A 605 -37.31 -12.57 -6.48
C SER A 605 -36.98 -13.85 -7.29
N GLY A 606 -37.60 -14.98 -6.93
CA GLY A 606 -37.39 -16.28 -7.58
C GLY A 606 -36.54 -17.28 -6.81
N SER A 607 -36.70 -18.58 -7.10
CA SER A 607 -36.09 -19.70 -6.33
C SER A 607 -34.57 -19.86 -6.50
N ARG A 608 -33.97 -19.22 -7.49
CA ARG A 608 -32.52 -19.29 -7.79
C ARG A 608 -31.75 -18.00 -7.57
N ALA A 609 -32.41 -16.90 -7.15
CA ALA A 609 -31.76 -15.62 -6.97
C ALA A 609 -31.06 -15.54 -5.60
N LYS A 610 -29.86 -14.97 -5.56
CA LYS A 610 -29.22 -14.53 -4.31
C LYS A 610 -30.14 -13.51 -3.64
N LYS A 611 -30.33 -13.59 -2.32
CA LYS A 611 -31.16 -12.61 -1.60
C LYS A 611 -30.49 -11.24 -1.71
N PRO A 612 -31.20 -10.22 -2.22
CA PRO A 612 -30.64 -8.88 -2.27
C PRO A 612 -30.44 -8.34 -0.84
N VAL A 613 -29.41 -7.55 -0.65
CA VAL A 613 -29.08 -6.93 0.62
C VAL A 613 -28.99 -5.42 0.40
N LEU A 614 -29.70 -4.68 1.23
CA LEU A 614 -29.57 -3.23 1.35
C LEU A 614 -28.82 -2.93 2.65
N GLU A 615 -27.77 -2.14 2.57
CA GLU A 615 -27.04 -1.71 3.72
C GLU A 615 -26.98 -0.19 3.75
N ALA A 616 -27.39 0.41 4.88
CA ALA A 616 -27.30 1.83 5.14
C ALA A 616 -26.27 2.09 6.23
N GLY A 617 -25.39 3.05 6.02
CA GLY A 617 -24.30 3.38 6.93
C GLY A 617 -24.10 4.86 7.12
N MET A 618 -23.60 5.21 8.30
CA MET A 618 -23.17 6.54 8.67
C MET A 618 -21.77 6.46 9.31
N LYS A 619 -20.86 7.32 8.87
CA LYS A 619 -19.53 7.47 9.47
C LYS A 619 -19.33 8.92 9.90
N VAL A 620 -18.87 9.11 11.13
CA VAL A 620 -18.39 10.40 11.64
C VAL A 620 -16.87 10.28 11.78
N GLY A 621 -16.13 11.06 10.99
CA GLY A 621 -14.68 11.17 11.09
C GLY A 621 -14.29 12.30 12.04
N ASN A 622 -13.18 12.11 12.75
CA ASN A 622 -12.65 13.06 13.73
C ASN A 622 -13.72 13.54 14.73
N VAL A 623 -14.34 12.59 15.42
CA VAL A 623 -15.51 12.81 16.32
C VAL A 623 -15.29 13.93 17.33
N PHE A 624 -14.05 14.14 17.78
CA PHE A 624 -13.69 15.16 18.77
C PHE A 624 -13.23 16.49 18.16
N ASP A 625 -13.41 16.68 16.86
CA ASP A 625 -13.02 17.89 16.09
C ASP A 625 -11.59 18.36 16.37
N ARG A 626 -10.65 17.42 16.47
CA ARG A 626 -9.25 17.74 16.75
C ARG A 626 -8.60 18.40 15.56
N ALA A 627 -8.00 19.57 15.78
CA ALA A 627 -7.09 20.19 14.82
C ALA A 627 -5.75 19.45 14.83
N TYR A 628 -5.31 18.96 13.69
CA TYR A 628 -4.04 18.22 13.57
C TYR A 628 -3.41 18.33 12.17
N GLN A 629 -2.13 17.97 12.10
CA GLN A 629 -1.37 17.93 10.85
C GLN A 629 -0.61 16.61 10.78
N VAL A 630 -0.65 15.97 9.62
CA VAL A 630 0.20 14.80 9.32
C VAL A 630 1.55 15.28 8.80
N VAL A 631 1.54 16.24 7.88
CA VAL A 631 2.70 16.94 7.34
C VAL A 631 2.64 18.40 7.81
N GLN A 632 3.78 18.97 8.19
CA GLN A 632 3.85 20.36 8.67
C GLN A 632 3.30 21.33 7.64
N GLY A 633 2.39 22.20 8.06
CA GLY A 633 1.71 23.16 7.20
C GLY A 633 0.51 22.58 6.43
N TYR A 634 0.19 21.30 6.58
CA TYR A 634 -0.96 20.67 5.96
C TYR A 634 -2.02 20.33 7.01
N PRO A 635 -2.92 21.28 7.32
CA PRO A 635 -4.01 21.03 8.25
C PRO A 635 -4.94 19.95 7.71
N MET A 636 -5.37 19.06 8.58
CA MET A 636 -6.29 17.98 8.27
C MET A 636 -7.74 18.39 8.56
N PRO A 637 -8.74 17.73 7.95
CA PRO A 637 -10.14 18.01 8.19
C PRO A 637 -10.55 17.81 9.66
N GLY A 638 -11.39 18.72 10.18
CA GLY A 638 -12.08 18.55 11.45
C GLY A 638 -13.18 17.49 11.39
N ILE A 639 -14.16 17.60 12.27
CA ILE A 639 -15.31 16.69 12.29
C ILE A 639 -16.00 16.65 10.93
N ASN A 640 -16.32 15.45 10.46
CA ASN A 640 -16.95 15.26 9.15
C ASN A 640 -17.91 14.07 9.18
N LEU A 641 -18.92 14.13 8.31
CA LEU A 641 -19.97 13.13 8.20
C LEU A 641 -19.97 12.53 6.79
N MET A 642 -20.11 11.21 6.70
CA MET A 642 -20.32 10.46 5.46
C MET A 642 -21.50 9.51 5.63
N LEU A 643 -22.47 9.59 4.74
CA LEU A 643 -23.58 8.65 4.62
C LEU A 643 -23.31 7.70 3.46
N SER A 644 -23.75 6.46 3.59
CA SER A 644 -23.62 5.44 2.54
C SER A 644 -24.87 4.58 2.43
N VAL A 645 -25.20 4.22 1.20
CA VAL A 645 -26.20 3.21 0.87
C VAL A 645 -25.57 2.24 -0.12
N ASP A 646 -25.65 0.96 0.20
CA ASP A 646 -25.08 -0.14 -0.58
C ASP A 646 -26.19 -1.13 -0.89
N TYR A 647 -26.44 -1.43 -2.16
CA TYR A 647 -27.39 -2.42 -2.62
C TYR A 647 -26.66 -3.51 -3.38
N SER A 648 -26.77 -4.75 -2.94
CA SER A 648 -26.15 -5.91 -3.58
C SER A 648 -27.19 -7.00 -3.85
N TRP A 649 -27.08 -7.66 -5.03
CA TRP A 649 -28.01 -8.71 -5.49
C TRP A 649 -27.31 -9.92 -6.07
#